data_b0a65a0e66f8a4b3e45b9759df533a51
#
_entry.id   b0a65a0e66f8a4b3e45b9759df533a51
#
_cell.length_a   1.000
_cell.length_b   1.000
_cell.length_c   1.000
_cell.angle_alpha   90.00
_cell.angle_beta   90.00
_cell.angle_gamma   90.00
#
_symmetry.space_group_name_H-M   'P 1'
#
loop_
_entity.id
_entity.type
_entity.pdbx_description
1 polymer ?
#
loop_
_entity_poly.entity_id
_entity_poly.type
_entity_poly.pdbx_seq_one_letter_code
_entity_poly.pdbx_strand_id
1 'polypeptide(L)'
;MSQSHIRIRGARTHNLKNVSLDIPRDKFVVITGLSGSGKSSLAFDTLYAEGQRRYVESLSAYARQFLSQMEKPDVDAIEGLSPAIAIEQKSTSHNPRSXXXXSTVGTITEIYDYLRLLYARVGTPYCPEHDLPMVAQTVSEMVDAVKALEEGTALMLLAPVVRERKGEYSQLFEQLQGQGFVRARVDGEIIDIDSPPELHKKKKHTIEVVVDRFKVRDDLGNRIAESFETALRLGGDLAILSWMKDEQPDRVFSAKHSCPECDRAVAELEPRMFSFNNPFGACPVCDGLGTRSHFSPEKLIPTPDLSLSQGAIRGWDRQRPYYYSMLQKVAEHFGYSLDEPWNTLDKDTQKKFLYGTGKEKIDLSYIDERGRRHNRVIPFEGVITHLERRYRETESNYVRDDLAQYLSNAACDACGGSRLNEISRHVKVKDKTIADITSMSIGDAESYYQDLNLDGAKGEIADKIFKEIRERLHFLVSVGLNYLSLARSAETLSGGEAQRIRLASQIGAGLMGVMYVLDEPSIGLHQRDNDRLLQTLIRLRDLGNTVLVVEHDEDAIRAADHIIDIGPGAGIHGGEIIAEGTYEELANHADSLTGQYLSGALKIEVPKQRLQSPTPDQKIKLSGAAGHNLKNVDLTIPLGIMTCVTGVSGSGKSTLINRTLLPLAATQLNGATTLTAEKFDSIDGLQHLDKVVDIDQSPIGRTPRSNPATYTGLFTPIRELFAQTPEAKARGYAAGRFSFNVKGGRCEVCEGDGMIKVAMHFLPDMYVPCDACHGKRYNRETLEVTYKGKNISDVLEMTVEDGAEFFNAIPVIHRRLETLTQVGLGYIRLGQAATTLSGGEAQRVKLARELAKRDTGKTLYVLDEPTTGLHFHDIAKLLDILHELRNKGNTIVVIEHNLDVIKTADWVIDLGPEGGSGGGQIIAEGTPEQVAEVEISHTGRFLKPMLN
;
A
#
# COMPACT_ATOMS: atom_id res chain seq x y z
N MET A 1 -4.36 41.29 -21.08
CA MET A 1 -3.60 41.37 -19.81
C MET A 1 -3.85 40.09 -19.00
N SER A 2 -2.82 39.39 -18.62
CA SER A 2 -2.98 38.21 -17.75
C SER A 2 -3.54 38.67 -16.41
N GLN A 3 -4.57 37.96 -15.90
CA GLN A 3 -5.11 38.24 -14.58
C GLN A 3 -4.07 37.87 -13.55
N SER A 4 -3.68 38.81 -12.69
CA SER A 4 -2.64 38.61 -11.67
C SER A 4 -3.17 37.90 -10.42
N HIS A 5 -4.49 37.79 -10.27
CA HIS A 5 -5.13 37.24 -9.07
C HIS A 5 -6.29 36.31 -9.43
N ILE A 6 -6.52 35.30 -8.62
CA ILE A 6 -7.77 34.53 -8.56
C ILE A 6 -8.69 35.32 -7.64
N ARG A 7 -9.83 35.79 -8.15
CA ARG A 7 -10.78 36.63 -7.42
C ARG A 7 -12.00 35.81 -7.03
N ILE A 8 -12.18 35.57 -5.73
CA ILE A 8 -13.32 34.84 -5.16
C ILE A 8 -14.30 35.87 -4.58
N ARG A 9 -15.58 35.72 -4.89
CA ARG A 9 -16.64 36.57 -4.33
C ARG A 9 -17.78 35.68 -3.82
N GLY A 10 -18.08 35.84 -2.53
CA GLY A 10 -19.23 35.24 -1.92
C GLY A 10 -19.20 33.71 -1.80
N ALA A 11 -18.07 33.12 -1.41
CA ALA A 11 -17.97 31.68 -1.23
C ALA A 11 -18.67 31.23 0.08
N ARG A 12 -19.64 30.28 -0.04
CA ARG A 12 -20.47 29.82 1.06
C ARG A 12 -20.47 28.28 1.18
N THR A 13 -19.55 27.62 0.51
CA THR A 13 -19.46 26.15 0.52
C THR A 13 -19.24 25.65 1.96
N HIS A 14 -20.05 24.69 2.39
CA HIS A 14 -20.02 24.13 3.76
C HIS A 14 -20.13 25.22 4.83
N ASN A 15 -19.08 25.39 5.66
CA ASN A 15 -19.08 26.36 6.74
C ASN A 15 -18.54 27.75 6.37
N LEU A 16 -18.17 27.98 5.10
CA LEU A 16 -17.65 29.30 4.66
C LEU A 16 -18.73 30.36 4.76
N LYS A 17 -18.39 31.52 5.32
CA LYS A 17 -19.30 32.63 5.63
C LYS A 17 -19.16 33.76 4.62
N ASN A 18 -19.64 33.52 3.40
CA ASN A 18 -19.66 34.54 2.34
C ASN A 18 -18.25 35.13 2.09
N VAL A 19 -17.27 34.24 1.95
CA VAL A 19 -15.85 34.63 1.83
C VAL A 19 -15.57 35.27 0.48
N SER A 20 -14.92 36.44 0.51
CA SER A 20 -14.42 37.16 -0.67
C SER A 20 -12.94 37.47 -0.45
N LEU A 21 -12.08 37.08 -1.40
CA LEU A 21 -10.64 37.34 -1.32
C LEU A 21 -10.00 37.28 -2.70
N ASP A 22 -8.80 37.83 -2.81
CA ASP A 22 -7.98 37.86 -4.03
C ASP A 22 -6.68 37.08 -3.75
N ILE A 23 -6.51 35.93 -4.41
CA ILE A 23 -5.34 35.03 -4.24
C ILE A 23 -4.34 35.35 -5.37
N PRO A 24 -3.09 35.69 -5.09
CA PRO A 24 -2.11 35.95 -6.14
C PRO A 24 -1.80 34.69 -6.96
N ARG A 25 -1.75 34.84 -8.27
CA ARG A 25 -1.39 33.75 -9.19
C ARG A 25 0.13 33.63 -9.30
N ASP A 26 0.57 32.45 -9.71
CA ASP A 26 1.98 32.07 -9.91
C ASP A 26 2.81 32.27 -8.63
N LYS A 27 2.17 31.99 -7.50
CA LYS A 27 2.76 32.11 -6.17
C LYS A 27 2.55 30.82 -5.37
N PHE A 28 3.35 30.68 -4.33
CA PHE A 28 3.18 29.63 -3.33
C PHE A 28 2.29 30.18 -2.22
N VAL A 29 1.06 29.66 -2.14
CA VAL A 29 0.02 30.15 -1.22
C VAL A 29 -0.31 29.06 -0.21
N VAL A 30 -0.28 29.40 1.09
CA VAL A 30 -0.65 28.47 2.17
C VAL A 30 -1.98 28.91 2.78
N ILE A 31 -2.92 27.96 2.88
CA ILE A 31 -4.18 28.12 3.61
C ILE A 31 -4.03 27.39 4.94
N THR A 32 -4.17 28.10 6.05
CA THR A 32 -3.99 27.56 7.41
C THR A 32 -5.17 27.95 8.30
N GLY A 33 -5.18 27.43 9.53
CA GLY A 33 -6.23 27.66 10.51
C GLY A 33 -6.57 26.42 11.31
N LEU A 34 -7.43 26.54 12.29
CA LEU A 34 -7.83 25.45 13.17
C LEU A 34 -8.44 24.28 12.38
N SER A 35 -8.35 23.08 12.94
CA SER A 35 -9.01 21.89 12.38
C SER A 35 -10.52 22.18 12.30
N GLY A 36 -11.11 21.91 11.11
CA GLY A 36 -12.54 22.18 10.88
C GLY A 36 -12.89 23.64 10.60
N SER A 37 -11.91 24.52 10.41
CA SER A 37 -12.17 25.95 10.18
C SER A 37 -12.71 26.28 8.78
N GLY A 38 -12.57 25.39 7.79
CA GLY A 38 -13.03 25.61 6.42
C GLY A 38 -11.93 25.64 5.37
N LYS A 39 -10.70 25.27 5.70
CA LYS A 39 -9.55 25.26 4.78
C LYS A 39 -9.81 24.42 3.55
N SER A 40 -10.22 23.17 3.75
CA SER A 40 -10.50 22.23 2.63
C SER A 40 -11.75 22.67 1.85
N SER A 41 -12.73 23.27 2.53
CA SER A 41 -13.91 23.84 1.87
C SER A 41 -13.52 24.94 0.88
N LEU A 42 -12.56 25.76 1.23
CA LEU A 42 -12.06 26.81 0.32
C LEU A 42 -11.17 26.23 -0.79
N ALA A 43 -10.16 25.44 -0.41
CA ALA A 43 -9.14 24.95 -1.34
C ALA A 43 -9.71 23.91 -2.33
N PHE A 44 -10.39 22.88 -1.81
CA PHE A 44 -10.85 21.73 -2.61
C PHE A 44 -12.30 21.87 -3.05
N ASP A 45 -13.23 22.11 -2.12
CA ASP A 45 -14.66 22.11 -2.43
C ASP A 45 -15.12 23.39 -3.14
N THR A 46 -14.31 24.46 -3.16
CA THR A 46 -14.59 25.70 -3.88
C THR A 46 -13.63 25.91 -5.07
N LEU A 47 -12.36 26.15 -4.83
CA LEU A 47 -11.39 26.51 -5.88
C LEU A 47 -11.11 25.35 -6.85
N TYR A 48 -10.71 24.19 -6.30
CA TYR A 48 -10.41 23.03 -7.14
C TYR A 48 -11.68 22.56 -7.86
N ALA A 49 -12.79 22.44 -7.13
CA ALA A 49 -14.07 21.95 -7.69
C ALA A 49 -14.53 22.83 -8.85
N GLU A 50 -14.46 24.16 -8.73
CA GLU A 50 -14.86 25.09 -9.82
C GLU A 50 -13.87 25.02 -10.98
N GLY A 51 -12.57 24.91 -10.71
CA GLY A 51 -11.54 24.76 -11.73
C GLY A 51 -11.74 23.50 -12.58
N GLN A 52 -12.03 22.39 -11.91
CA GLN A 52 -12.32 21.10 -12.57
C GLN A 52 -13.63 21.16 -13.34
N ARG A 53 -14.68 21.73 -12.74
CA ARG A 53 -16.00 21.84 -13.39
C ARG A 53 -15.88 22.60 -14.71
N ARG A 54 -15.20 23.74 -14.73
CA ARG A 54 -14.99 24.53 -15.96
C ARG A 54 -14.18 23.77 -17.00
N TYR A 55 -13.17 23.03 -16.57
CA TYR A 55 -12.37 22.20 -17.48
C TYR A 55 -13.24 21.11 -18.13
N VAL A 56 -14.04 20.39 -17.32
CA VAL A 56 -14.93 19.33 -17.80
C VAL A 56 -15.98 19.90 -18.78
N GLU A 57 -16.54 21.08 -18.47
CA GLU A 57 -17.50 21.74 -19.35
C GLU A 57 -16.89 22.13 -20.71
N SER A 58 -15.58 22.35 -20.75
CA SER A 58 -14.89 22.69 -22.03
C SER A 58 -14.69 21.46 -22.92
N LEU A 59 -14.87 20.26 -22.41
CA LEU A 59 -14.71 19.02 -23.16
C LEU A 59 -15.91 18.74 -24.08
N SER A 60 -15.74 17.84 -25.03
CA SER A 60 -16.82 17.43 -25.95
C SER A 60 -17.98 16.79 -25.17
N ALA A 61 -19.18 16.87 -25.76
CA ALA A 61 -20.38 16.23 -25.16
C ALA A 61 -20.19 14.75 -24.91
N TYR A 62 -19.46 14.07 -25.81
CA TYR A 62 -19.14 12.65 -25.68
C TYR A 62 -18.25 12.37 -24.44
N ALA A 63 -17.18 13.15 -24.28
CA ALA A 63 -16.28 13.03 -23.13
C ALA A 63 -17.01 13.31 -21.80
N ARG A 64 -17.92 14.30 -21.79
CA ARG A 64 -18.70 14.67 -20.60
C ARG A 64 -19.60 13.55 -20.10
N GLN A 65 -20.08 12.64 -20.99
CA GLN A 65 -20.92 11.50 -20.59
C GLN A 65 -20.20 10.52 -19.67
N PHE A 66 -18.86 10.47 -19.72
CA PHE A 66 -18.06 9.54 -18.91
C PHE A 66 -17.56 10.19 -17.62
N LEU A 67 -17.80 11.47 -17.44
CA LEU A 67 -17.38 12.20 -16.25
C LEU A 67 -18.62 12.55 -15.42
N SER A 68 -18.56 12.30 -14.14
CA SER A 68 -19.65 12.61 -13.21
C SER A 68 -19.98 14.10 -13.28
N GLN A 69 -21.25 14.42 -13.25
CA GLN A 69 -21.67 15.82 -13.14
C GLN A 69 -21.17 16.38 -11.82
N MET A 70 -20.25 17.32 -11.90
CA MET A 70 -19.71 17.97 -10.72
C MET A 70 -20.67 19.08 -10.29
N GLU A 71 -21.05 19.06 -9.02
CA GLU A 71 -21.92 20.10 -8.46
C GLU A 71 -21.15 21.43 -8.47
N LYS A 72 -21.87 22.50 -8.83
CA LYS A 72 -21.30 23.84 -8.77
C LYS A 72 -21.14 24.26 -7.30
N PRO A 73 -19.94 24.70 -6.90
CA PRO A 73 -19.78 25.22 -5.53
C PRO A 73 -20.67 26.42 -5.28
N ASP A 74 -21.09 26.60 -4.03
CA ASP A 74 -21.90 27.75 -3.62
C ASP A 74 -21.00 29.00 -3.53
N VAL A 75 -20.88 29.69 -4.65
CA VAL A 75 -20.04 30.89 -4.77
C VAL A 75 -20.68 31.85 -5.80
N ASP A 76 -20.65 33.14 -5.52
CA ASP A 76 -21.20 34.14 -6.43
C ASP A 76 -20.39 34.24 -7.72
N ALA A 77 -19.08 34.37 -7.61
CA ALA A 77 -18.19 34.43 -8.76
C ALA A 77 -16.75 34.03 -8.40
N ILE A 78 -16.08 33.38 -9.36
CA ILE A 78 -14.62 33.17 -9.29
C ILE A 78 -14.04 33.55 -10.66
N GLU A 79 -13.07 34.47 -10.66
CA GLU A 79 -12.36 34.88 -11.86
C GLU A 79 -10.88 34.50 -11.75
N GLY A 80 -10.22 34.35 -12.90
CA GLY A 80 -8.77 34.11 -12.94
C GLY A 80 -8.32 32.68 -12.64
N LEU A 81 -9.25 31.71 -12.59
CA LEU A 81 -8.89 30.31 -12.36
C LEU A 81 -8.10 29.76 -13.53
N SER A 82 -7.05 28.99 -13.20
CA SER A 82 -6.31 28.13 -14.11
C SER A 82 -6.89 26.72 -14.06
N PRO A 83 -6.57 25.85 -15.03
CA PRO A 83 -6.84 24.41 -14.88
C PRO A 83 -6.25 23.91 -13.55
N ALA A 84 -7.01 23.14 -12.82
CA ALA A 84 -6.65 22.74 -11.44
C ALA A 84 -6.34 21.26 -11.34
N ILE A 85 -5.29 20.94 -10.59
CA ILE A 85 -4.88 19.55 -10.28
C ILE A 85 -4.85 19.41 -8.76
N ALA A 86 -5.61 18.45 -8.21
CA ALA A 86 -5.59 18.16 -6.78
C ALA A 86 -4.63 17.02 -6.47
N ILE A 87 -3.88 17.19 -5.40
CA ILE A 87 -2.98 16.15 -4.87
C ILE A 87 -3.41 15.88 -3.43
N GLU A 88 -4.42 15.00 -3.27
CA GLU A 88 -5.03 14.65 -1.98
C GLU A 88 -4.40 13.41 -1.37
N GLN A 89 -4.62 13.21 -0.08
CA GLN A 89 -4.14 12.05 0.67
C GLN A 89 -5.05 10.82 0.57
N LYS A 90 -6.18 10.90 -0.13
CA LYS A 90 -7.14 9.79 -0.17
C LYS A 90 -6.46 8.51 -0.66
N SER A 91 -6.50 7.47 0.16
CA SER A 91 -5.99 6.15 -0.19
C SER A 91 -6.78 5.59 -1.38
N THR A 92 -6.08 4.95 -2.28
CA THR A 92 -6.70 4.18 -3.37
C THR A 92 -7.61 3.10 -2.77
N SER A 93 -8.79 2.91 -3.35
CA SER A 93 -9.75 1.92 -2.86
C SER A 93 -9.13 0.51 -2.84
N HIS A 94 -9.32 -0.21 -1.74
CA HIS A 94 -8.84 -1.58 -1.56
C HIS A 94 -9.77 -2.59 -2.25
N ASN A 95 -10.02 -2.43 -3.55
CA ASN A 95 -10.76 -3.44 -4.31
C ASN A 95 -9.75 -4.44 -4.89
N PRO A 96 -9.67 -5.66 -4.39
CA PRO A 96 -8.68 -6.64 -4.86
C PRO A 96 -8.86 -7.07 -6.33
N ARG A 97 -9.96 -6.69 -6.97
CA ARG A 97 -10.21 -6.95 -8.40
C ARG A 97 -9.87 -5.76 -9.31
N SER A 98 -9.41 -4.67 -8.69
CA SER A 98 -9.07 -3.49 -9.47
C SER A 98 -7.68 -3.63 -10.08
N UNK A 99 -7.54 -3.25 -11.24
CA UNK A 99 -6.32 -3.19 -11.93
C UNK A 99 -5.23 -2.49 -11.19
N UNK A 100 -5.57 -2.06 -10.14
CA UNK A 100 -4.70 -1.49 -9.22
C UNK A 100 -3.91 -2.51 -8.43
N UNK A 101 -4.38 -3.56 -8.29
CA UNK A 101 -3.64 -4.60 -7.65
C UNK A 101 -2.33 -4.93 -8.30
N UNK A 102 -2.23 -4.71 -9.29
CA UNK A 102 -1.03 -4.86 -10.00
C UNK A 102 -0.19 -3.58 -10.07
N SER A 103 -0.65 -2.61 -9.44
CA SER A 103 0.14 -1.37 -9.56
C SER A 103 1.25 -1.31 -8.53
N THR A 104 2.41 -0.84 -8.95
CA THR A 104 3.60 -0.64 -8.10
C THR A 104 4.02 0.84 -8.20
N VAL A 105 4.93 1.26 -7.31
CA VAL A 105 5.54 2.60 -7.39
C VAL A 105 6.12 2.82 -8.80
N GLY A 106 6.82 1.81 -9.33
CA GLY A 106 7.41 1.90 -10.69
C GLY A 106 6.39 2.12 -11.80
N THR A 107 5.21 1.50 -11.70
CA THR A 107 4.16 1.66 -12.74
C THR A 107 3.42 3.00 -12.60
N ILE A 108 3.17 3.45 -11.38
CA ILE A 108 2.49 4.74 -11.14
C ILE A 108 3.36 5.92 -11.62
N THR A 109 4.68 5.79 -11.46
CA THR A 109 5.63 6.85 -11.84
C THR A 109 6.08 6.77 -13.30
N GLU A 110 5.57 5.78 -14.04
CA GLU A 110 5.96 5.47 -15.42
C GLU A 110 7.44 5.01 -15.57
N ILE A 111 8.20 4.98 -14.49
CA ILE A 111 9.60 4.54 -14.51
C ILE A 111 9.68 3.11 -15.05
N TYR A 112 8.73 2.25 -14.64
CA TYR A 112 8.68 0.86 -15.10
C TYR A 112 8.49 0.75 -16.63
N ASP A 113 7.76 1.68 -17.26
CA ASP A 113 7.59 1.69 -18.71
C ASP A 113 8.91 2.00 -19.43
N TYR A 114 9.70 2.93 -18.87
CA TYR A 114 11.04 3.22 -19.40
C TYR A 114 11.99 2.05 -19.15
N LEU A 115 11.89 1.36 -18.01
CA LEU A 115 12.68 0.16 -17.74
C LEU A 115 12.34 -0.95 -18.75
N ARG A 116 11.06 -1.18 -19.03
CA ARG A 116 10.63 -2.19 -20.02
C ARG A 116 11.22 -1.87 -21.40
N LEU A 117 11.17 -0.60 -21.78
CA LEU A 117 11.76 -0.15 -23.06
C LEU A 117 13.26 -0.36 -23.07
N LEU A 118 13.96 0.03 -22.00
CA LEU A 118 15.41 -0.13 -21.85
C LEU A 118 15.81 -1.61 -22.00
N TYR A 119 15.18 -2.48 -21.24
CA TYR A 119 15.52 -3.92 -21.25
C TYR A 119 15.19 -4.59 -22.60
N ALA A 120 14.15 -4.13 -23.28
CA ALA A 120 13.81 -4.63 -24.62
C ALA A 120 14.80 -4.17 -25.68
N ARG A 121 15.33 -2.95 -25.57
CA ARG A 121 16.19 -2.37 -26.60
C ARG A 121 17.68 -2.68 -26.43
N VAL A 122 18.19 -2.72 -25.21
CA VAL A 122 19.61 -2.90 -24.94
C VAL A 122 19.93 -4.10 -24.04
N GLY A 123 18.92 -4.79 -23.52
CA GLY A 123 19.09 -5.94 -22.64
C GLY A 123 19.67 -7.16 -23.37
N THR A 124 20.40 -7.98 -22.64
CA THR A 124 20.92 -9.25 -23.11
C THR A 124 20.23 -10.37 -22.32
N PRO A 125 19.51 -11.29 -22.97
CA PRO A 125 18.93 -12.42 -22.27
C PRO A 125 20.01 -13.43 -21.84
N TYR A 126 19.85 -14.00 -20.68
CA TYR A 126 20.72 -15.03 -20.11
C TYR A 126 19.96 -16.35 -20.00
N CYS A 127 20.64 -17.44 -20.22
CA CYS A 127 20.03 -18.76 -20.07
C CYS A 127 19.70 -19.03 -18.59
N PRO A 128 18.45 -19.38 -18.26
CA PRO A 128 18.08 -19.66 -16.86
C PRO A 128 18.84 -20.83 -16.22
N GLU A 129 19.31 -21.79 -17.03
CA GLU A 129 20.01 -22.98 -16.54
C GLU A 129 21.51 -22.78 -16.44
N HIS A 130 22.10 -22.04 -17.41
CA HIS A 130 23.56 -21.96 -17.55
C HIS A 130 24.11 -20.58 -17.16
N ASP A 131 23.25 -19.59 -17.01
CA ASP A 131 23.60 -18.17 -16.75
C ASP A 131 24.62 -17.63 -17.77
N LEU A 132 24.51 -18.08 -19.04
CA LEU A 132 25.33 -17.61 -20.15
C LEU A 132 24.51 -16.66 -21.03
N PRO A 133 25.16 -15.59 -21.56
CA PRO A 133 24.46 -14.67 -22.45
C PRO A 133 24.01 -15.34 -23.73
N MET A 134 22.75 -15.11 -24.09
CA MET A 134 22.14 -15.62 -25.30
C MET A 134 22.20 -14.49 -26.35
N VAL A 135 23.13 -14.59 -27.30
CA VAL A 135 23.39 -13.53 -28.26
C VAL A 135 23.01 -14.02 -29.66
N ALA A 136 22.28 -13.19 -30.41
CA ALA A 136 22.00 -13.42 -31.82
C ALA A 136 23.27 -13.07 -32.62
N GLN A 137 23.66 -13.97 -33.52
CA GLN A 137 24.86 -13.79 -34.37
C GLN A 137 24.42 -13.34 -35.78
N THR A 138 25.15 -12.41 -36.35
CA THR A 138 24.98 -12.00 -37.75
C THR A 138 25.66 -13.03 -38.65
N VAL A 139 25.22 -13.09 -39.90
CA VAL A 139 25.86 -13.98 -40.92
C VAL A 139 27.34 -13.66 -41.04
N SER A 140 27.73 -12.39 -40.98
CA SER A 140 29.14 -11.96 -41.03
C SER A 140 29.96 -12.56 -39.89
N GLU A 141 29.42 -12.52 -38.67
CA GLU A 141 30.04 -13.08 -37.46
C GLU A 141 30.17 -14.60 -37.57
N MET A 142 29.18 -15.29 -38.18
CA MET A 142 29.19 -16.73 -38.40
C MET A 142 30.33 -17.09 -39.41
N VAL A 143 30.43 -16.32 -40.50
CA VAL A 143 31.46 -16.46 -41.51
C VAL A 143 32.87 -16.24 -40.90
N ASP A 144 33.03 -15.17 -40.09
CA ASP A 144 34.32 -14.87 -39.44
C ASP A 144 34.70 -15.99 -38.46
N ALA A 145 33.70 -16.57 -37.75
CA ALA A 145 33.95 -17.69 -36.84
C ALA A 145 34.42 -18.96 -37.61
N VAL A 146 33.93 -19.17 -38.83
CA VAL A 146 34.40 -20.26 -39.69
C VAL A 146 35.81 -19.97 -40.23
N LYS A 147 36.07 -18.74 -40.68
CA LYS A 147 37.39 -18.35 -41.21
C LYS A 147 38.50 -18.37 -40.15
N ALA A 148 38.12 -18.23 -38.87
CA ALA A 148 39.05 -18.31 -37.74
C ALA A 148 39.54 -19.76 -37.49
N LEU A 149 38.91 -20.77 -38.10
CA LEU A 149 39.34 -22.16 -37.97
C LEU A 149 40.56 -22.46 -38.87
N GLU A 150 41.29 -23.52 -38.53
CA GLU A 150 42.51 -23.93 -39.27
C GLU A 150 42.20 -24.18 -40.75
N GLU A 151 43.03 -23.59 -41.62
CA GLU A 151 42.87 -23.75 -43.07
C GLU A 151 42.95 -25.22 -43.46
N GLY A 152 42.05 -25.62 -44.35
CA GLY A 152 41.91 -27.04 -44.81
C GLY A 152 40.96 -27.89 -43.99
N THR A 153 40.45 -27.40 -42.86
CA THR A 153 39.48 -28.10 -42.04
C THR A 153 38.22 -28.41 -42.89
N ALA A 154 37.83 -29.69 -42.94
CA ALA A 154 36.70 -30.17 -43.72
C ALA A 154 35.40 -30.09 -42.85
N LEU A 155 34.42 -29.32 -43.32
CA LEU A 155 33.21 -28.96 -42.55
C LEU A 155 31.93 -29.23 -43.36
N MET A 156 30.90 -29.53 -42.66
CA MET A 156 29.50 -29.56 -43.15
C MET A 156 28.69 -28.48 -42.47
N LEU A 157 27.90 -27.76 -43.27
CA LEU A 157 26.91 -26.84 -42.75
C LEU A 157 25.53 -27.49 -42.87
N LEU A 158 24.84 -27.61 -41.74
CA LEU A 158 23.58 -28.30 -41.61
C LEU A 158 22.47 -27.34 -41.19
N ALA A 159 21.24 -27.58 -41.67
CA ALA A 159 20.03 -26.88 -41.26
C ALA A 159 19.12 -27.83 -40.47
N PRO A 160 18.85 -27.60 -39.20
CA PRO A 160 17.97 -28.48 -38.40
C PRO A 160 16.49 -28.24 -38.73
N VAL A 161 15.89 -29.10 -39.55
CA VAL A 161 14.51 -29.01 -40.05
C VAL A 161 13.51 -29.73 -39.10
N VAL A 162 13.96 -30.77 -38.40
CA VAL A 162 13.20 -31.46 -37.35
C VAL A 162 14.10 -31.70 -36.16
N ARG A 163 13.66 -31.34 -34.96
CA ARG A 163 14.44 -31.50 -33.71
C ARG A 163 13.57 -32.22 -32.67
N GLU A 164 13.96 -33.45 -32.33
CA GLU A 164 13.34 -34.24 -31.25
C GLU A 164 11.81 -34.33 -31.35
N ARG A 165 11.27 -34.50 -32.61
CA ARG A 165 9.82 -34.57 -32.83
C ARG A 165 9.42 -35.96 -33.42
N LYS A 166 8.26 -36.43 -33.01
CA LYS A 166 7.67 -37.68 -33.50
C LYS A 166 7.08 -37.48 -34.91
N GLY A 167 7.25 -38.47 -35.79
CA GLY A 167 6.70 -38.39 -37.13
C GLY A 167 7.44 -39.32 -38.11
N GLU A 168 6.85 -39.55 -39.25
CA GLU A 168 7.41 -40.39 -40.38
C GLU A 168 8.23 -39.52 -41.37
N TYR A 169 7.87 -38.25 -41.54
CA TYR A 169 8.57 -37.21 -42.32
C TYR A 169 8.79 -37.55 -43.83
N SER A 170 8.09 -38.50 -44.42
CA SER A 170 8.24 -38.84 -45.84
C SER A 170 8.01 -37.63 -46.77
N GLN A 171 6.95 -36.84 -46.49
CA GLN A 171 6.66 -35.65 -47.30
C GLN A 171 7.75 -34.57 -47.17
N LEU A 172 8.38 -34.47 -46.00
CA LEU A 172 9.50 -33.53 -45.79
C LEU A 172 10.68 -33.89 -46.70
N PHE A 173 11.04 -35.18 -46.77
CA PHE A 173 12.12 -35.64 -47.65
C PHE A 173 11.82 -35.35 -49.13
N GLU A 174 10.57 -35.55 -49.56
CA GLU A 174 10.13 -35.22 -50.92
C GLU A 174 10.28 -33.71 -51.23
N GLN A 175 9.88 -32.87 -50.25
CA GLN A 175 10.03 -31.40 -50.35
C GLN A 175 11.49 -30.98 -50.45
N LEU A 176 12.36 -31.57 -49.62
CA LEU A 176 13.80 -31.25 -49.57
C LEU A 176 14.45 -31.66 -50.87
N GLN A 177 14.10 -32.85 -51.43
CA GLN A 177 14.56 -33.33 -52.72
C GLN A 177 14.13 -32.37 -53.84
N GLY A 178 12.87 -31.90 -53.79
CA GLY A 178 12.32 -30.93 -54.73
C GLY A 178 13.04 -29.58 -54.73
N GLN A 179 13.63 -29.21 -53.57
CA GLN A 179 14.42 -27.99 -53.40
C GLN A 179 15.88 -28.19 -53.80
N GLY A 180 16.26 -29.41 -54.22
CA GLY A 180 17.62 -29.69 -54.72
C GLY A 180 18.62 -30.15 -53.67
N PHE A 181 18.19 -30.45 -52.46
CA PHE A 181 19.07 -31.01 -51.43
C PHE A 181 19.29 -32.49 -51.66
N VAL A 182 20.54 -32.95 -51.45
CA VAL A 182 20.99 -34.30 -51.79
C VAL A 182 21.13 -35.16 -50.52
N ARG A 183 21.52 -34.57 -49.40
CA ARG A 183 21.87 -35.28 -48.15
C ARG A 183 21.23 -34.68 -46.94
N ALA A 184 20.92 -35.53 -45.95
CA ALA A 184 20.51 -35.10 -44.62
C ALA A 184 21.19 -35.98 -43.57
N ARG A 185 21.33 -35.44 -42.37
CA ARG A 185 21.74 -36.20 -41.18
C ARG A 185 20.44 -36.54 -40.45
N VAL A 186 20.15 -37.81 -40.29
CA VAL A 186 18.92 -38.31 -39.63
C VAL A 186 19.35 -39.09 -38.38
N ASP A 187 18.95 -38.63 -37.21
CA ASP A 187 19.31 -39.25 -35.92
C ASP A 187 20.84 -39.51 -35.77
N GLY A 188 21.64 -38.60 -36.35
CA GLY A 188 23.10 -38.64 -36.27
C GLY A 188 23.75 -39.31 -37.50
N GLU A 189 23.01 -40.02 -38.36
CA GLU A 189 23.57 -40.71 -39.55
C GLU A 189 23.29 -39.91 -40.81
N ILE A 190 24.33 -39.77 -41.67
CA ILE A 190 24.19 -39.10 -42.98
C ILE A 190 23.55 -40.06 -43.96
N ILE A 191 22.47 -39.61 -44.58
CA ILE A 191 21.69 -40.38 -45.58
C ILE A 191 21.52 -39.58 -46.86
N ASP A 192 21.27 -40.27 -47.97
CA ASP A 192 20.86 -39.63 -49.23
C ASP A 192 19.35 -39.43 -49.23
N ILE A 193 18.91 -38.20 -49.57
CA ILE A 193 17.48 -37.82 -49.52
C ILE A 193 16.62 -38.56 -50.53
N ASP A 194 17.22 -39.03 -51.64
CA ASP A 194 16.49 -39.82 -52.66
C ASP A 194 16.08 -41.25 -52.18
N SER A 195 16.69 -41.72 -51.10
CA SER A 195 16.39 -43.04 -50.51
C SER A 195 16.30 -42.91 -48.97
N PRO A 196 15.30 -42.14 -48.44
CA PRO A 196 15.22 -41.87 -47.02
C PRO A 196 14.86 -43.12 -46.22
N PRO A 197 15.38 -43.25 -44.98
CA PRO A 197 15.01 -44.38 -44.12
C PRO A 197 13.54 -44.29 -43.67
N GLU A 198 12.94 -45.43 -43.42
CA GLU A 198 11.61 -45.49 -42.83
C GLU A 198 11.70 -45.08 -41.33
N LEU A 199 11.10 -43.96 -41.00
CA LEU A 199 11.14 -43.42 -39.63
C LEU A 199 9.90 -43.90 -38.83
N HIS A 200 10.12 -44.22 -37.57
CA HIS A 200 9.07 -44.78 -36.73
C HIS A 200 8.19 -43.66 -36.17
N LYS A 201 6.89 -43.65 -36.50
CA LYS A 201 5.90 -42.63 -36.17
C LYS A 201 5.85 -42.20 -34.69
N LYS A 202 6.15 -43.13 -33.77
CA LYS A 202 6.05 -42.89 -32.32
C LYS A 202 7.37 -42.52 -31.65
N LYS A 203 8.49 -42.60 -32.37
CA LYS A 203 9.82 -42.18 -31.87
C LYS A 203 10.08 -40.74 -32.25
N LYS A 204 10.91 -40.11 -31.46
CA LYS A 204 11.41 -38.77 -31.74
C LYS A 204 12.57 -38.88 -32.73
N HIS A 205 12.59 -37.98 -33.69
CA HIS A 205 13.63 -37.93 -34.73
C HIS A 205 14.22 -36.52 -34.81
N THR A 206 15.47 -36.44 -35.22
CA THR A 206 16.17 -35.20 -35.54
C THR A 206 16.65 -35.33 -37.01
N ILE A 207 16.23 -34.36 -37.84
CA ILE A 207 16.59 -34.29 -39.24
C ILE A 207 17.28 -32.95 -39.50
N GLU A 208 18.49 -33.03 -40.06
CA GLU A 208 19.31 -31.88 -40.39
C GLU A 208 19.76 -31.98 -41.84
N VAL A 209 19.37 -30.98 -42.63
CA VAL A 209 19.70 -30.96 -44.09
C VAL A 209 21.15 -30.50 -44.27
N VAL A 210 21.89 -31.22 -45.07
CA VAL A 210 23.25 -30.80 -45.47
C VAL A 210 23.12 -29.67 -46.51
N VAL A 211 23.41 -28.46 -46.11
CA VAL A 211 23.30 -27.26 -46.97
C VAL A 211 24.59 -27.09 -47.78
N ASP A 212 25.73 -27.27 -47.16
CA ASP A 212 27.02 -27.14 -47.85
C ASP A 212 28.08 -28.02 -47.21
N ARG A 213 29.11 -28.37 -47.98
CA ARG A 213 30.29 -29.10 -47.56
C ARG A 213 31.49 -28.38 -48.15
N PHE A 214 32.44 -27.97 -47.32
CA PHE A 214 33.57 -27.15 -47.73
C PHE A 214 34.82 -27.42 -46.89
N LYS A 215 35.93 -26.96 -47.37
CA LYS A 215 37.20 -26.86 -46.57
C LYS A 215 37.44 -25.40 -46.33
N VAL A 216 37.86 -25.07 -45.12
CA VAL A 216 38.18 -23.66 -44.71
C VAL A 216 39.28 -23.11 -45.65
N ARG A 217 39.01 -21.94 -46.27
CA ARG A 217 39.91 -21.17 -47.13
C ARG A 217 39.46 -19.70 -47.09
N ASP A 218 40.37 -18.80 -47.23
CA ASP A 218 40.11 -17.34 -47.15
C ASP A 218 39.16 -16.83 -48.27
N ASP A 219 39.19 -17.46 -49.43
CA ASP A 219 38.44 -17.02 -50.61
C ASP A 219 36.93 -17.42 -50.60
N LEU A 220 36.49 -18.15 -49.60
CA LEU A 220 35.15 -18.70 -49.56
C LEU A 220 34.08 -17.84 -48.84
N GLY A 221 34.43 -16.61 -48.42
CA GLY A 221 33.57 -15.78 -47.60
C GLY A 221 32.12 -15.61 -48.16
N ASN A 222 31.99 -15.25 -49.42
CA ASN A 222 30.69 -15.04 -50.04
C ASN A 222 29.87 -16.33 -50.15
N ARG A 223 30.52 -17.44 -50.53
CA ARG A 223 29.87 -18.76 -50.61
C ARG A 223 29.34 -19.22 -49.24
N ILE A 224 30.19 -19.08 -48.20
CA ILE A 224 29.81 -19.49 -46.86
C ILE A 224 28.66 -18.62 -46.36
N ALA A 225 28.68 -17.30 -46.66
CA ALA A 225 27.56 -16.40 -46.28
C ALA A 225 26.23 -16.83 -46.89
N GLU A 226 26.21 -17.16 -48.19
CA GLU A 226 25.02 -17.66 -48.89
C GLU A 226 24.56 -19.00 -48.28
N SER A 227 25.50 -19.86 -47.94
CA SER A 227 25.21 -21.17 -47.33
C SER A 227 24.60 -20.97 -45.95
N PHE A 228 25.14 -20.01 -45.10
CA PHE A 228 24.53 -19.66 -43.82
C PHE A 228 23.12 -19.10 -43.96
N GLU A 229 22.93 -18.18 -44.92
CA GLU A 229 21.57 -17.63 -45.15
C GLU A 229 20.56 -18.75 -45.50
N THR A 230 20.98 -19.70 -46.34
CA THR A 230 20.14 -20.84 -46.70
C THR A 230 19.88 -21.74 -45.49
N ALA A 231 20.93 -22.06 -44.72
CA ALA A 231 20.79 -22.89 -43.50
C ALA A 231 19.86 -22.25 -42.45
N LEU A 232 20.01 -20.94 -42.22
CA LEU A 232 19.19 -20.20 -41.25
C LEU A 232 17.72 -20.19 -41.69
N ARG A 233 17.46 -19.95 -42.99
CA ARG A 233 16.10 -19.94 -43.53
C ARG A 233 15.39 -21.29 -43.38
N LEU A 234 16.11 -22.40 -43.64
CA LEU A 234 15.58 -23.77 -43.51
C LEU A 234 15.47 -24.23 -42.06
N GLY A 235 16.49 -23.90 -41.26
CA GLY A 235 16.61 -24.36 -39.88
C GLY A 235 15.93 -23.47 -38.83
N GLY A 236 15.06 -22.52 -39.24
CA GLY A 236 14.35 -21.64 -38.31
C GLY A 236 15.30 -20.78 -37.53
N ASP A 237 16.22 -20.11 -38.23
CA ASP A 237 17.27 -19.22 -37.75
C ASP A 237 18.42 -19.92 -36.99
N LEU A 238 18.53 -21.26 -37.19
CA LEU A 238 19.63 -22.05 -36.63
C LEU A 238 20.43 -22.67 -37.77
N ALA A 239 21.74 -22.76 -37.59
CA ALA A 239 22.68 -23.44 -38.48
C ALA A 239 23.70 -24.21 -37.63
N ILE A 240 24.02 -25.41 -38.07
CA ILE A 240 24.96 -26.29 -37.34
C ILE A 240 26.19 -26.54 -38.21
N LEU A 241 27.36 -26.32 -37.65
CA LEU A 241 28.65 -26.59 -38.26
C LEU A 241 29.18 -27.88 -37.66
N SER A 242 29.44 -28.87 -38.53
CA SER A 242 29.88 -30.22 -38.14
C SER A 242 31.20 -30.54 -38.80
N TRP A 243 32.14 -31.13 -38.04
CA TRP A 243 33.43 -31.56 -38.55
C TRP A 243 33.32 -32.90 -39.26
N MET A 244 33.90 -33.00 -40.45
CA MET A 244 33.75 -34.20 -41.29
C MET A 244 34.77 -35.29 -40.97
N LYS A 245 35.89 -34.94 -40.32
CA LYS A 245 37.00 -35.88 -40.08
C LYS A 245 37.40 -36.00 -38.62
N ASP A 246 37.12 -35.00 -37.82
CA ASP A 246 37.53 -34.96 -36.42
C ASP A 246 36.29 -35.15 -35.50
N GLU A 247 36.48 -35.85 -34.41
CA GLU A 247 35.44 -36.03 -33.40
C GLU A 247 35.25 -34.77 -32.51
N GLN A 248 35.04 -33.62 -33.17
CA GLN A 248 34.73 -32.36 -32.49
C GLN A 248 33.21 -32.23 -32.37
N PRO A 249 32.71 -31.68 -31.24
CA PRO A 249 31.30 -31.42 -31.07
C PRO A 249 30.82 -30.38 -32.08
N ASP A 250 29.61 -30.58 -32.56
CA ASP A 250 28.95 -29.65 -33.48
C ASP A 250 28.88 -28.24 -32.85
N ARG A 251 29.11 -27.21 -33.67
CA ARG A 251 28.98 -25.81 -33.24
C ARG A 251 27.66 -25.26 -33.79
N VAL A 252 26.79 -24.85 -32.91
CA VAL A 252 25.50 -24.26 -33.28
C VAL A 252 25.62 -22.76 -33.41
N PHE A 253 25.13 -22.20 -34.51
CA PHE A 253 24.99 -20.78 -34.74
C PHE A 253 23.51 -20.43 -34.75
N SER A 254 23.21 -19.26 -34.27
CA SER A 254 21.81 -18.80 -34.17
C SER A 254 21.69 -17.33 -34.56
N ALA A 255 20.78 -17.01 -35.43
CA ALA A 255 20.35 -15.65 -35.72
C ALA A 255 19.34 -15.14 -34.70
N LYS A 256 18.90 -16.00 -33.75
CA LYS A 256 18.10 -15.66 -32.60
C LYS A 256 18.94 -15.69 -31.33
N HIS A 257 18.46 -15.05 -30.27
CA HIS A 257 19.08 -15.14 -28.94
C HIS A 257 18.99 -16.60 -28.44
N SER A 258 20.07 -17.32 -28.43
CA SER A 258 20.11 -18.73 -27.99
C SER A 258 21.28 -19.00 -27.06
N CYS A 259 21.08 -19.99 -26.18
CA CYS A 259 22.12 -20.44 -25.24
C CYS A 259 23.21 -21.25 -26.00
N PRO A 260 24.49 -20.98 -25.78
CA PRO A 260 25.54 -21.76 -26.44
C PRO A 260 25.67 -23.20 -25.92
N GLU A 261 25.11 -23.54 -24.76
CA GLU A 261 25.21 -24.90 -24.18
C GLU A 261 23.94 -25.73 -24.28
N CYS A 262 22.76 -25.09 -24.48
CA CYS A 262 21.51 -25.79 -24.65
C CYS A 262 20.71 -25.13 -25.78
N ASP A 263 19.67 -25.77 -26.23
CA ASP A 263 18.90 -25.30 -27.38
C ASP A 263 17.84 -24.27 -27.05
N ARG A 264 17.85 -23.70 -25.82
CA ARG A 264 16.94 -22.64 -25.44
C ARG A 264 17.22 -21.40 -26.28
N ALA A 265 16.19 -20.93 -26.97
CA ALA A 265 16.27 -19.71 -27.78
C ALA A 265 15.13 -18.77 -27.35
N VAL A 266 15.40 -17.47 -27.41
CA VAL A 266 14.46 -16.42 -27.08
C VAL A 266 14.17 -15.62 -28.34
N ALA A 267 12.90 -15.32 -28.56
CA ALA A 267 12.48 -14.43 -29.65
C ALA A 267 13.04 -13.01 -29.38
N GLU A 268 12.97 -12.15 -30.38
CA GLU A 268 13.36 -10.75 -30.23
C GLU A 268 12.69 -10.14 -29.00
N LEU A 269 13.46 -9.43 -28.18
CA LEU A 269 12.96 -8.83 -26.95
C LEU A 269 12.01 -7.67 -27.27
N GLU A 270 10.85 -7.67 -26.62
CA GLU A 270 9.82 -6.66 -26.78
C GLU A 270 9.42 -6.10 -25.40
N PRO A 271 9.01 -4.82 -25.32
CA PRO A 271 8.62 -4.25 -24.02
C PRO A 271 7.49 -5.02 -23.31
N ARG A 272 6.57 -5.63 -24.05
CA ARG A 272 5.47 -6.43 -23.45
C ARG A 272 5.97 -7.66 -22.69
N MET A 273 7.16 -8.16 -23.00
CA MET A 273 7.76 -9.31 -22.30
C MET A 273 8.19 -8.95 -20.86
N PHE A 274 8.31 -7.66 -20.57
CA PHE A 274 8.67 -7.17 -19.25
C PHE A 274 7.48 -6.61 -18.47
N SER A 275 6.26 -6.77 -19.02
CA SER A 275 5.04 -6.33 -18.35
C SER A 275 4.44 -7.48 -17.54
N PHE A 276 4.37 -7.31 -16.23
CA PHE A 276 3.71 -8.29 -15.36
C PHE A 276 2.17 -8.21 -15.45
N ASN A 277 1.63 -7.20 -16.15
CA ASN A 277 0.19 -7.06 -16.43
C ASN A 277 -0.20 -7.64 -17.81
N ASN A 278 0.74 -8.28 -18.48
CA ASN A 278 0.54 -8.85 -19.80
C ASN A 278 0.91 -10.35 -19.74
N PRO A 279 0.09 -11.25 -20.29
CA PRO A 279 0.40 -12.71 -20.28
C PRO A 279 1.76 -13.07 -20.87
N PHE A 280 2.29 -12.25 -21.80
CA PHE A 280 3.62 -12.49 -22.38
C PHE A 280 4.76 -12.29 -21.41
N GLY A 281 4.55 -11.45 -20.38
CA GLY A 281 5.61 -11.13 -19.42
C GLY A 281 5.34 -11.67 -18.02
N ALA A 282 4.08 -11.87 -17.68
CA ALA A 282 3.67 -12.28 -16.33
C ALA A 282 4.17 -13.67 -15.97
N CYS A 283 4.53 -13.87 -14.72
CA CYS A 283 4.80 -15.19 -14.16
C CYS A 283 3.53 -16.05 -14.27
N PRO A 284 3.58 -17.22 -14.92
CA PRO A 284 2.37 -18.03 -15.12
C PRO A 284 1.85 -18.71 -13.84
N VAL A 285 2.61 -18.71 -12.76
CA VAL A 285 2.23 -19.33 -11.49
C VAL A 285 1.44 -18.36 -10.60
N CYS A 286 1.78 -17.07 -10.62
CA CYS A 286 1.09 -16.04 -9.80
C CYS A 286 0.37 -14.99 -10.66
N ASP A 287 0.30 -15.19 -11.97
CA ASP A 287 -0.35 -14.26 -12.92
C ASP A 287 0.14 -12.82 -12.77
N GLY A 288 1.44 -12.65 -12.50
CA GLY A 288 2.05 -11.33 -12.37
C GLY A 288 1.84 -10.64 -11.03
N LEU A 289 1.22 -11.31 -10.06
CA LEU A 289 0.98 -10.71 -8.73
C LEU A 289 2.24 -10.65 -7.87
N GLY A 290 3.21 -11.53 -8.12
CA GLY A 290 4.46 -11.62 -7.34
C GLY A 290 4.29 -12.35 -6.02
N THR A 291 3.05 -12.57 -5.59
CA THR A 291 2.71 -13.26 -4.34
C THR A 291 1.65 -14.32 -4.59
N ARG A 292 1.59 -15.28 -3.68
CA ARG A 292 0.51 -16.28 -3.67
C ARG A 292 -0.14 -16.28 -2.30
N SER A 293 -1.46 -16.19 -2.32
CA SER A 293 -2.24 -16.33 -1.08
C SER A 293 -2.36 -17.81 -0.73
N HIS A 294 -2.07 -18.12 0.51
CA HIS A 294 -2.23 -19.48 1.04
C HIS A 294 -2.81 -19.36 2.46
N PHE A 295 -3.52 -20.39 2.89
CA PHE A 295 -4.01 -20.46 4.27
C PHE A 295 -2.83 -20.73 5.19
N SER A 296 -2.58 -19.78 6.09
CA SER A 296 -1.43 -19.81 6.99
C SER A 296 -1.71 -20.64 8.24
N PRO A 297 -0.91 -21.69 8.51
CA PRO A 297 -1.03 -22.42 9.80
C PRO A 297 -0.92 -21.49 11.00
N GLU A 298 -0.08 -20.46 10.93
CA GLU A 298 0.13 -19.49 12.03
C GLU A 298 -1.12 -18.66 12.31
N LYS A 299 -1.87 -18.30 11.28
CA LYS A 299 -3.14 -17.56 11.43
C LYS A 299 -4.28 -18.46 11.92
N LEU A 300 -4.25 -19.72 11.54
CA LEU A 300 -5.23 -20.72 11.99
C LEU A 300 -4.98 -21.14 13.44
N ILE A 301 -3.71 -21.14 13.87
CA ILE A 301 -3.26 -21.58 15.20
C ILE A 301 -2.43 -20.45 15.83
N PRO A 302 -3.08 -19.33 16.19
CA PRO A 302 -2.34 -18.16 16.71
C PRO A 302 -1.78 -18.38 18.12
N THR A 303 -2.32 -19.38 18.86
CA THR A 303 -1.87 -19.70 20.22
C THR A 303 -1.53 -21.19 20.26
N PRO A 304 -0.32 -21.58 19.84
CA PRO A 304 0.06 -23.00 19.76
C PRO A 304 0.23 -23.69 21.11
N ASP A 305 0.19 -22.95 22.21
CA ASP A 305 0.17 -23.53 23.57
C ASP A 305 -1.19 -24.15 23.93
N LEU A 306 -2.24 -23.83 23.18
CA LEU A 306 -3.56 -24.44 23.35
C LEU A 306 -3.60 -25.83 22.72
N SER A 307 -4.43 -26.72 23.31
CA SER A 307 -4.73 -28.03 22.72
C SER A 307 -5.92 -27.93 21.76
N LEU A 308 -6.15 -28.98 20.99
CA LEU A 308 -7.33 -29.06 20.08
C LEU A 308 -8.65 -28.95 20.87
N SER A 309 -8.69 -29.57 22.09
CA SER A 309 -9.88 -29.47 22.95
C SER A 309 -10.12 -28.07 23.51
N GLN A 310 -9.05 -27.26 23.59
CA GLN A 310 -9.12 -25.85 24.02
C GLN A 310 -9.34 -24.89 22.82
N GLY A 311 -9.42 -25.41 21.60
CA GLY A 311 -9.67 -24.61 20.42
C GLY A 311 -8.42 -24.08 19.72
N ALA A 312 -7.33 -24.84 19.71
CA ALA A 312 -6.07 -24.46 19.06
C ALA A 312 -6.27 -24.06 17.59
N ILE A 313 -7.13 -24.78 16.83
CA ILE A 313 -7.43 -24.49 15.43
C ILE A 313 -8.70 -23.64 15.35
N ARG A 314 -8.58 -22.41 14.91
CA ARG A 314 -9.68 -21.46 14.78
C ARG A 314 -10.77 -21.99 13.85
N GLY A 315 -12.04 -21.86 14.31
CA GLY A 315 -13.20 -22.30 13.54
C GLY A 315 -13.40 -23.81 13.51
N TRP A 316 -12.53 -24.58 14.22
CA TRP A 316 -12.62 -26.02 14.37
C TRP A 316 -12.61 -26.38 15.86
N ASP A 317 -13.34 -25.64 16.65
CA ASP A 317 -13.42 -25.75 18.10
C ASP A 317 -14.82 -26.24 18.53
N ARG A 318 -15.03 -26.36 19.83
CA ARG A 318 -16.29 -26.86 20.41
C ARG A 318 -17.51 -25.98 20.08
N GLN A 319 -17.30 -24.73 19.71
CA GLN A 319 -18.38 -23.84 19.27
C GLN A 319 -18.89 -24.20 17.86
N ARG A 320 -18.13 -25.00 17.11
CA ARG A 320 -18.51 -25.51 15.79
C ARG A 320 -18.47 -27.04 15.80
N PRO A 321 -19.49 -27.69 16.40
CA PRO A 321 -19.48 -29.12 16.71
C PRO A 321 -19.18 -30.03 15.52
N TYR A 322 -19.66 -29.68 14.33
CA TYR A 322 -19.39 -30.46 13.11
C TYR A 322 -17.89 -30.57 12.80
N TYR A 323 -17.21 -29.43 12.76
CA TYR A 323 -15.78 -29.39 12.46
C TYR A 323 -14.95 -30.01 13.58
N TYR A 324 -15.32 -29.73 14.82
CA TYR A 324 -14.65 -30.30 15.98
C TYR A 324 -14.75 -31.84 16.01
N SER A 325 -15.91 -32.39 15.66
CA SER A 325 -16.10 -33.84 15.57
C SER A 325 -15.20 -34.50 14.54
N MET A 326 -14.87 -33.79 13.44
CA MET A 326 -13.93 -34.32 12.44
C MET A 326 -12.54 -34.47 13.06
N LEU A 327 -12.07 -33.48 13.86
CA LEU A 327 -10.78 -33.55 14.55
C LEU A 327 -10.77 -34.71 15.57
N GLN A 328 -11.91 -34.91 16.29
CA GLN A 328 -12.07 -36.03 17.23
C GLN A 328 -11.92 -37.36 16.51
N LYS A 329 -12.54 -37.55 15.37
CA LYS A 329 -12.49 -38.79 14.57
C LYS A 329 -11.08 -39.06 14.05
N VAL A 330 -10.34 -38.03 13.63
CA VAL A 330 -8.93 -38.16 13.23
C VAL A 330 -8.10 -38.61 14.44
N ALA A 331 -8.29 -37.95 15.58
CA ALA A 331 -7.57 -38.30 16.83
C ALA A 331 -7.88 -39.70 17.27
N GLU A 332 -9.14 -40.14 17.24
CA GLU A 332 -9.61 -41.50 17.56
C GLU A 332 -8.91 -42.57 16.67
N HIS A 333 -8.91 -42.31 15.37
CA HIS A 333 -8.35 -43.26 14.40
C HIS A 333 -6.83 -43.48 14.59
N PHE A 334 -6.09 -42.41 14.87
CA PHE A 334 -4.62 -42.48 15.00
C PHE A 334 -4.13 -42.60 16.45
N GLY A 335 -5.06 -42.53 17.40
CA GLY A 335 -4.71 -42.59 18.82
C GLY A 335 -4.04 -41.33 19.37
N TYR A 336 -4.37 -40.14 18.79
CA TYR A 336 -3.80 -38.88 19.25
C TYR A 336 -4.60 -38.29 20.40
N SER A 337 -3.91 -37.58 21.29
CA SER A 337 -4.54 -36.84 22.39
C SER A 337 -5.06 -35.50 21.88
N LEU A 338 -6.30 -35.15 22.23
CA LEU A 338 -6.88 -33.82 21.94
C LEU A 338 -6.46 -32.79 23.01
N ASP A 339 -5.87 -33.22 24.10
CA ASP A 339 -5.57 -32.38 25.25
C ASP A 339 -4.10 -31.95 25.31
N GLU A 340 -3.26 -32.43 24.40
CA GLU A 340 -1.87 -31.99 24.28
C GLU A 340 -1.81 -30.62 23.59
N PRO A 341 -0.98 -29.68 24.10
CA PRO A 341 -0.74 -28.40 23.38
C PRO A 341 -0.27 -28.66 21.96
N TRP A 342 -0.77 -27.85 21.02
CA TRP A 342 -0.48 -28.01 19.60
C TRP A 342 1.04 -28.02 19.33
N ASN A 343 1.80 -27.15 19.99
CA ASN A 343 3.25 -27.04 19.78
C ASN A 343 4.04 -28.26 20.27
N THR A 344 3.43 -29.14 21.11
CA THR A 344 4.07 -30.36 21.59
C THR A 344 3.79 -31.58 20.70
N LEU A 345 2.81 -31.46 19.78
CA LEU A 345 2.50 -32.53 18.83
C LEU A 345 3.64 -32.67 17.82
N ASP A 346 3.97 -33.92 17.44
CA ASP A 346 4.97 -34.11 16.40
C ASP A 346 4.49 -33.58 15.03
N LYS A 347 5.42 -33.30 14.15
CA LYS A 347 5.13 -32.68 12.84
C LYS A 347 4.24 -33.53 11.95
N ASP A 348 4.31 -34.86 12.05
CA ASP A 348 3.46 -35.74 11.26
C ASP A 348 2.01 -35.65 11.70
N THR A 349 1.79 -35.64 13.03
CA THR A 349 0.45 -35.43 13.63
C THR A 349 -0.13 -34.07 13.21
N GLN A 350 0.65 -32.99 13.33
CA GLN A 350 0.23 -31.66 12.91
C GLN A 350 -0.14 -31.65 11.42
N LYS A 351 0.67 -32.30 10.60
CA LYS A 351 0.46 -32.39 9.14
C LYS A 351 -0.83 -33.13 8.80
N LYS A 352 -1.14 -34.22 9.51
CA LYS A 352 -2.39 -34.97 9.28
C LYS A 352 -3.63 -34.11 9.58
N PHE A 353 -3.62 -33.35 10.69
CA PHE A 353 -4.73 -32.42 10.98
C PHE A 353 -4.85 -31.31 9.96
N LEU A 354 -3.74 -30.69 9.55
CA LEU A 354 -3.76 -29.52 8.63
C LEU A 354 -3.99 -29.92 7.17
N TYR A 355 -3.33 -30.97 6.69
CA TYR A 355 -3.30 -31.32 5.26
C TYR A 355 -3.96 -32.66 4.93
N GLY A 356 -4.43 -33.37 5.95
CA GLY A 356 -5.24 -34.59 5.77
C GLY A 356 -4.47 -35.90 5.81
N THR A 357 -5.22 -36.99 5.60
CA THR A 357 -4.74 -38.35 5.74
C THR A 357 -4.28 -39.01 4.43
N GLY A 358 -4.21 -38.22 3.34
CA GLY A 358 -3.80 -38.71 2.03
C GLY A 358 -4.82 -39.69 1.46
N LYS A 359 -4.41 -40.92 1.25
CA LYS A 359 -5.29 -41.99 0.72
C LYS A 359 -5.94 -42.84 1.84
N GLU A 360 -5.50 -42.65 3.10
CA GLU A 360 -6.00 -43.45 4.24
C GLU A 360 -7.42 -43.02 4.59
N LYS A 361 -8.36 -43.95 4.49
CA LYS A 361 -9.78 -43.70 4.80
C LYS A 361 -10.01 -43.87 6.30
N ILE A 362 -10.76 -42.92 6.87
CA ILE A 362 -11.15 -42.95 8.27
C ILE A 362 -12.68 -42.79 8.38
N ASP A 363 -13.23 -43.23 9.50
CA ASP A 363 -14.68 -43.13 9.74
C ASP A 363 -15.02 -41.73 10.24
N LEU A 364 -15.51 -40.89 9.32
CA LEU A 364 -15.98 -39.54 9.59
C LEU A 364 -17.51 -39.46 9.73
N SER A 365 -18.14 -40.56 10.11
CA SER A 365 -19.59 -40.62 10.30
C SER A 365 -20.05 -39.68 11.42
N TYR A 366 -21.17 -38.96 11.22
CA TYR A 366 -21.71 -38.01 12.17
C TYR A 366 -23.23 -38.08 12.22
N ILE A 367 -23.80 -37.53 13.27
CA ILE A 367 -25.24 -37.41 13.47
C ILE A 367 -25.60 -35.91 13.30
N ASP A 368 -26.56 -35.59 12.43
CA ASP A 368 -26.99 -34.22 12.17
C ASP A 368 -27.95 -33.73 13.27
N GLU A 369 -28.31 -32.46 13.26
CA GLU A 369 -29.20 -31.82 14.24
C GLU A 369 -30.61 -32.45 14.25
N ARG A 370 -30.96 -33.20 13.22
CA ARG A 370 -32.24 -33.90 13.10
C ARG A 370 -32.17 -35.37 13.52
N GLY A 371 -31.02 -35.79 14.09
CA GLY A 371 -30.81 -37.15 14.57
C GLY A 371 -30.47 -38.18 13.48
N ARG A 372 -30.24 -37.75 12.24
CA ARG A 372 -29.95 -38.67 11.13
C ARG A 372 -28.46 -38.96 11.09
N ARG A 373 -28.13 -40.25 11.00
CA ARG A 373 -26.74 -40.71 10.92
C ARG A 373 -26.27 -40.70 9.46
N HIS A 374 -25.16 -40.00 9.22
CA HIS A 374 -24.47 -39.95 7.93
C HIS A 374 -23.19 -40.77 8.01
N ASN A 375 -23.19 -41.92 7.36
CA ASN A 375 -22.03 -42.83 7.34
C ASN A 375 -21.03 -42.37 6.27
N ARG A 376 -19.81 -42.03 6.67
CA ARG A 376 -18.76 -41.53 5.75
C ARG A 376 -17.41 -42.13 6.11
N VAL A 377 -16.99 -43.10 5.30
CA VAL A 377 -15.64 -43.70 5.41
C VAL A 377 -14.81 -43.19 4.23
N ILE A 378 -14.12 -42.09 4.42
CA ILE A 378 -13.37 -41.37 3.38
C ILE A 378 -12.05 -40.84 3.96
N PRO A 379 -11.08 -40.50 3.14
CA PRO A 379 -9.90 -39.80 3.65
C PRO A 379 -10.31 -38.44 4.23
N PHE A 380 -9.66 -38.06 5.32
CA PHE A 380 -9.81 -36.71 5.87
C PHE A 380 -9.00 -35.74 5.01
N GLU A 381 -9.64 -34.72 4.47
CA GLU A 381 -9.00 -33.78 3.55
C GLU A 381 -8.02 -32.80 4.25
N GLY A 382 -8.15 -32.62 5.55
CA GLY A 382 -7.34 -31.68 6.31
C GLY A 382 -7.97 -30.29 6.40
N VAL A 383 -7.65 -29.57 7.47
CA VAL A 383 -8.24 -28.25 7.73
C VAL A 383 -7.91 -27.26 6.62
N ILE A 384 -6.65 -27.14 6.23
CA ILE A 384 -6.21 -26.16 5.22
C ILE A 384 -6.83 -26.48 3.85
N THR A 385 -6.78 -27.76 3.43
CA THR A 385 -7.37 -28.20 2.16
C THR A 385 -8.88 -27.91 2.12
N HIS A 386 -9.57 -28.16 3.25
CA HIS A 386 -10.99 -27.86 3.38
C HIS A 386 -11.26 -26.35 3.21
N LEU A 387 -10.45 -25.50 3.87
CA LEU A 387 -10.62 -24.05 3.79
C LEU A 387 -10.33 -23.53 2.39
N GLU A 388 -9.30 -24.05 1.70
CA GLU A 388 -8.97 -23.71 0.31
C GLU A 388 -10.13 -24.05 -0.63
N ARG A 389 -10.67 -25.25 -0.50
CA ARG A 389 -11.81 -25.70 -1.30
C ARG A 389 -13.03 -24.81 -1.04
N ARG A 390 -13.35 -24.57 0.23
CA ARG A 390 -14.50 -23.75 0.63
C ARG A 390 -14.37 -22.30 0.15
N TYR A 391 -13.19 -21.72 0.23
CA TYR A 391 -12.89 -20.36 -0.24
C TYR A 391 -13.11 -20.22 -1.75
N ARG A 392 -12.69 -21.24 -2.49
CA ARG A 392 -12.83 -21.27 -3.96
C ARG A 392 -14.30 -21.48 -4.39
N GLU A 393 -15.03 -22.36 -3.71
CA GLU A 393 -16.36 -22.81 -4.11
C GLU A 393 -17.51 -21.92 -3.59
N THR A 394 -17.28 -21.10 -2.55
CA THR A 394 -18.36 -20.31 -1.96
C THR A 394 -18.82 -19.17 -2.88
N GLU A 395 -20.14 -19.02 -2.98
CA GLU A 395 -20.77 -17.88 -3.67
C GLU A 395 -21.08 -16.73 -2.69
N SER A 396 -20.95 -16.98 -1.39
CA SER A 396 -21.21 -15.98 -0.34
C SER A 396 -20.00 -15.10 -0.11
N ASN A 397 -20.14 -13.80 -0.34
CA ASN A 397 -19.09 -12.82 -0.04
C ASN A 397 -18.76 -12.79 1.46
N TYR A 398 -19.76 -12.95 2.32
CA TYR A 398 -19.56 -13.02 3.78
C TYR A 398 -18.61 -14.18 4.16
N VAL A 399 -18.87 -15.38 3.61
CA VAL A 399 -18.03 -16.57 3.87
C VAL A 399 -16.62 -16.34 3.34
N ARG A 400 -16.51 -15.73 2.14
CA ARG A 400 -15.21 -15.46 1.52
C ARG A 400 -14.40 -14.48 2.39
N ASP A 401 -15.02 -13.42 2.88
CA ASP A 401 -14.39 -12.42 3.75
C ASP A 401 -13.99 -13.04 5.10
N ASP A 402 -14.85 -13.89 5.67
CA ASP A 402 -14.54 -14.61 6.92
C ASP A 402 -13.32 -15.53 6.76
N LEU A 403 -13.22 -16.23 5.63
CA LEU A 403 -12.09 -17.13 5.38
C LEU A 403 -10.82 -16.36 5.01
N ALA A 404 -10.93 -15.20 4.36
CA ALA A 404 -9.80 -14.38 3.93
C ALA A 404 -8.90 -13.95 5.11
N GLN A 405 -9.44 -13.85 6.32
CA GLN A 405 -8.64 -13.49 7.51
C GLN A 405 -7.51 -14.49 7.80
N TYR A 406 -7.65 -15.74 7.33
CA TYR A 406 -6.64 -16.79 7.54
C TYR A 406 -5.63 -16.87 6.39
N LEU A 407 -5.79 -16.06 5.35
CA LEU A 407 -4.85 -16.03 4.22
C LEU A 407 -3.61 -15.20 4.57
N SER A 408 -2.45 -15.70 4.17
CA SER A 408 -1.20 -14.96 4.14
C SER A 408 -0.69 -14.92 2.70
N ASN A 409 -0.03 -13.84 2.36
CA ASN A 409 0.61 -13.69 1.06
C ASN A 409 2.12 -13.94 1.24
N ALA A 410 2.61 -14.94 0.53
CA ALA A 410 4.04 -15.22 0.46
C ALA A 410 4.54 -14.86 -0.94
N ALA A 411 5.82 -14.52 -1.04
CA ALA A 411 6.44 -14.32 -2.35
C ALA A 411 6.25 -15.60 -3.19
N CYS A 412 5.94 -15.42 -4.46
CA CYS A 412 5.73 -16.56 -5.37
C CYS A 412 7.05 -17.33 -5.55
N ASP A 413 7.06 -18.61 -5.22
CA ASP A 413 8.25 -19.47 -5.31
C ASP A 413 8.83 -19.54 -6.73
N ALA A 414 7.97 -19.50 -7.74
CA ALA A 414 8.37 -19.62 -9.14
C ALA A 414 9.12 -18.36 -9.64
N CYS A 415 8.72 -17.16 -9.19
CA CYS A 415 9.34 -15.93 -9.68
C CYS A 415 10.10 -15.15 -8.59
N GLY A 416 10.11 -15.64 -7.36
CA GLY A 416 10.79 -14.99 -6.24
C GLY A 416 10.25 -13.58 -5.96
N GLY A 417 8.99 -13.31 -6.31
CA GLY A 417 8.39 -11.99 -6.14
C GLY A 417 8.60 -11.01 -7.30
N SER A 418 9.38 -11.39 -8.32
CA SER A 418 9.68 -10.50 -9.47
C SER A 418 8.48 -10.23 -10.38
N ARG A 419 7.42 -11.02 -10.27
CA ARG A 419 6.17 -10.93 -11.06
C ARG A 419 6.33 -11.41 -12.51
N LEU A 420 7.55 -11.59 -12.99
CA LEU A 420 7.86 -11.87 -14.40
C LEU A 420 8.10 -13.36 -14.65
N ASN A 421 7.88 -13.78 -15.89
CA ASN A 421 8.17 -15.13 -16.36
C ASN A 421 9.68 -15.42 -16.34
N GLU A 422 10.04 -16.68 -16.54
CA GLU A 422 11.42 -17.16 -16.44
C GLU A 422 12.39 -16.42 -17.38
N ILE A 423 11.99 -16.21 -18.63
CA ILE A 423 12.86 -15.58 -19.64
C ILE A 423 13.09 -14.09 -19.28
N SER A 424 11.99 -13.36 -19.02
CA SER A 424 12.03 -11.92 -18.79
C SER A 424 12.88 -11.55 -17.56
N ARG A 425 12.81 -12.37 -16.50
CA ARG A 425 13.59 -12.09 -15.29
C ARG A 425 15.09 -12.43 -15.42
N HIS A 426 15.52 -13.07 -16.52
CA HIS A 426 16.93 -13.38 -16.78
C HIS A 426 17.54 -12.48 -17.87
N VAL A 427 16.87 -11.39 -18.23
CA VAL A 427 17.44 -10.37 -19.12
C VAL A 427 18.19 -9.34 -18.27
N LYS A 428 19.43 -9.05 -18.63
CA LYS A 428 20.30 -8.11 -17.90
C LYS A 428 20.66 -6.91 -18.79
N VAL A 429 20.73 -5.74 -18.19
CA VAL A 429 21.38 -4.54 -18.75
C VAL A 429 22.65 -4.37 -17.89
N LYS A 430 23.79 -4.56 -18.52
CA LYS A 430 25.06 -4.71 -17.83
C LYS A 430 25.01 -5.94 -16.89
N ASP A 431 24.91 -5.73 -15.58
CA ASP A 431 24.94 -6.79 -14.58
C ASP A 431 23.61 -6.96 -13.83
N LYS A 432 22.61 -6.13 -14.11
CA LYS A 432 21.33 -6.08 -13.34
C LYS A 432 20.12 -6.49 -14.18
N THR A 433 19.26 -7.30 -13.58
CA THR A 433 17.93 -7.62 -14.13
C THR A 433 16.96 -6.47 -13.78
N ILE A 434 15.80 -6.44 -14.44
CA ILE A 434 14.76 -5.46 -14.11
C ILE A 434 14.26 -5.65 -12.67
N ALA A 435 14.22 -6.90 -12.18
CA ALA A 435 13.84 -7.20 -10.79
C ALA A 435 14.86 -6.66 -9.79
N ASP A 436 16.16 -6.74 -10.12
CA ASP A 436 17.23 -6.18 -9.27
C ASP A 436 17.01 -4.67 -9.10
N ILE A 437 16.77 -3.96 -10.21
CA ILE A 437 16.55 -2.52 -10.21
C ILE A 437 15.30 -2.14 -9.41
N THR A 438 14.20 -2.83 -9.65
CA THR A 438 12.92 -2.47 -9.00
C THR A 438 12.91 -2.80 -7.50
N SER A 439 13.72 -3.75 -7.06
CA SER A 439 13.83 -4.11 -5.64
C SER A 439 14.78 -3.21 -4.84
N MET A 440 15.67 -2.46 -5.52
CA MET A 440 16.52 -1.46 -4.87
C MET A 440 15.70 -0.34 -4.26
N SER A 441 16.27 0.35 -3.26
CA SER A 441 15.72 1.64 -2.84
C SER A 441 15.81 2.63 -4.01
N ILE A 442 14.88 3.58 -4.07
CA ILE A 442 14.87 4.62 -5.11
C ILE A 442 16.18 5.42 -5.08
N GLY A 443 16.72 5.68 -3.88
CA GLY A 443 18.01 6.36 -3.73
C GLY A 443 19.17 5.57 -4.33
N ASP A 444 19.22 4.25 -4.09
CA ASP A 444 20.24 3.37 -4.66
C ASP A 444 20.08 3.27 -6.19
N ALA A 445 18.83 3.19 -6.67
CA ALA A 445 18.56 3.15 -8.12
C ALA A 445 18.99 4.46 -8.79
N GLU A 446 18.73 5.62 -8.16
CA GLU A 446 19.20 6.93 -8.66
C GLU A 446 20.71 6.93 -8.80
N SER A 447 21.43 6.52 -7.75
CA SER A 447 22.90 6.47 -7.75
C SER A 447 23.42 5.54 -8.84
N TYR A 448 22.81 4.35 -8.96
CA TYR A 448 23.20 3.36 -9.99
C TYR A 448 23.06 3.94 -11.41
N TYR A 449 21.93 4.59 -11.70
CA TYR A 449 21.69 5.15 -13.04
C TYR A 449 22.52 6.41 -13.32
N GLN A 450 22.94 7.18 -12.30
CA GLN A 450 23.82 8.34 -12.50
C GLN A 450 25.17 7.91 -13.09
N ASP A 451 25.70 6.79 -12.64
CA ASP A 451 27.03 6.30 -13.04
C ASP A 451 26.97 5.32 -14.22
N LEU A 452 25.78 4.87 -14.60
CA LEU A 452 25.64 3.83 -15.62
C LEU A 452 25.83 4.43 -17.03
N ASN A 453 26.80 3.87 -17.76
CA ASN A 453 27.05 4.17 -19.17
C ASN A 453 27.16 2.86 -19.94
N LEU A 454 26.71 2.86 -21.18
CA LEU A 454 26.86 1.76 -22.12
C LEU A 454 27.62 2.25 -23.34
N ASP A 455 28.41 1.40 -23.92
CA ASP A 455 29.24 1.75 -25.09
C ASP A 455 28.52 1.40 -26.40
N GLY A 456 28.97 2.05 -27.48
CA GLY A 456 28.52 1.74 -28.84
C GLY A 456 27.06 2.10 -29.14
N ALA A 457 26.47 1.40 -30.07
CA ALA A 457 25.09 1.65 -30.52
C ALA A 457 24.07 1.47 -29.36
N LYS A 458 24.31 0.52 -28.45
CA LYS A 458 23.46 0.33 -27.27
C LYS A 458 23.48 1.55 -26.37
N GLY A 459 24.65 2.20 -26.23
CA GLY A 459 24.80 3.44 -25.46
C GLY A 459 23.96 4.57 -26.02
N GLU A 460 24.00 4.77 -27.33
CA GLU A 460 23.21 5.84 -28.00
C GLU A 460 21.70 5.65 -27.83
N ILE A 461 21.25 4.40 -27.87
CA ILE A 461 19.84 4.07 -27.63
C ILE A 461 19.48 4.31 -26.16
N ALA A 462 20.33 3.83 -25.24
CA ALA A 462 20.09 3.86 -23.80
C ALA A 462 20.09 5.29 -23.24
N ASP A 463 20.94 6.19 -23.75
CA ASP A 463 21.11 7.54 -23.20
C ASP A 463 19.80 8.32 -23.12
N LYS A 464 18.97 8.21 -24.14
CA LYS A 464 17.65 8.88 -24.15
C LYS A 464 16.73 8.32 -23.07
N ILE A 465 16.77 7.00 -22.89
CA ILE A 465 15.95 6.32 -21.86
C ILE A 465 16.50 6.63 -20.48
N PHE A 466 17.82 6.59 -20.31
CA PHE A 466 18.49 6.90 -19.04
C PHE A 466 18.11 8.30 -18.54
N LYS A 467 18.05 9.29 -19.45
CA LYS A 467 17.65 10.66 -19.08
C LYS A 467 16.27 10.66 -18.39
N GLU A 468 15.30 9.99 -19.00
CA GLU A 468 13.94 9.93 -18.46
C GLU A 468 13.89 9.19 -17.11
N ILE A 469 14.64 8.09 -16.97
CA ILE A 469 14.70 7.32 -15.71
C ILE A 469 15.38 8.17 -14.62
N ARG A 470 16.50 8.81 -14.93
CA ARG A 470 17.26 9.65 -13.98
C ARG A 470 16.40 10.80 -13.45
N GLU A 471 15.70 11.51 -14.34
CA GLU A 471 14.85 12.64 -13.95
C GLU A 471 13.72 12.20 -13.02
N ARG A 472 13.03 11.11 -13.35
CA ARG A 472 11.92 10.60 -12.53
C ARG A 472 12.39 10.08 -11.18
N LEU A 473 13.50 9.37 -11.13
CA LEU A 473 14.10 8.91 -9.86
C LEU A 473 14.50 10.12 -9.00
N HIS A 474 15.12 11.13 -9.61
CA HIS A 474 15.51 12.36 -8.92
C HIS A 474 14.30 13.08 -8.31
N PHE A 475 13.16 13.16 -9.02
CA PHE A 475 11.95 13.78 -8.48
C PHE A 475 11.42 13.01 -7.25
N LEU A 476 11.47 11.67 -7.28
CA LEU A 476 11.05 10.85 -6.14
C LEU A 476 11.97 11.07 -4.93
N VAL A 477 13.26 11.17 -5.15
CA VAL A 477 14.24 11.46 -4.08
C VAL A 477 14.00 12.86 -3.51
N SER A 478 13.71 13.85 -4.38
CA SER A 478 13.51 15.24 -3.96
C SER A 478 12.26 15.42 -3.09
N VAL A 479 11.26 14.54 -3.21
CA VAL A 479 10.09 14.56 -2.33
C VAL A 479 10.23 13.64 -1.11
N GLY A 480 11.45 13.15 -0.83
CA GLY A 480 11.74 12.36 0.37
C GLY A 480 11.32 10.89 0.30
N LEU A 481 11.23 10.32 -0.90
CA LEU A 481 10.82 8.91 -1.11
C LEU A 481 12.00 7.98 -1.46
N ASN A 482 13.22 8.40 -1.15
CA ASN A 482 14.45 7.66 -1.45
C ASN A 482 14.49 6.24 -0.85
N TYR A 483 13.76 6.01 0.26
CA TYR A 483 13.73 4.73 0.98
C TYR A 483 12.77 3.70 0.36
N LEU A 484 11.82 4.11 -0.47
CA LEU A 484 10.88 3.20 -1.14
C LEU A 484 11.59 2.41 -2.25
N SER A 485 11.00 1.30 -2.68
CA SER A 485 11.42 0.57 -3.87
C SER A 485 10.39 0.72 -4.99
N LEU A 486 10.83 0.61 -6.24
CA LEU A 486 9.92 0.66 -7.40
C LEU A 486 8.96 -0.55 -7.44
N ALA A 487 9.37 -1.68 -6.87
CA ALA A 487 8.54 -2.89 -6.79
C ALA A 487 7.45 -2.80 -5.72
N ARG A 488 7.51 -1.80 -4.82
CA ARG A 488 6.54 -1.67 -3.73
C ARG A 488 5.12 -1.53 -4.27
N SER A 489 4.22 -2.37 -3.77
CA SER A 489 2.81 -2.35 -4.16
C SER A 489 2.13 -1.05 -3.71
N ALA A 490 1.36 -0.44 -4.60
CA ALA A 490 0.65 0.82 -4.33
C ALA A 490 -0.30 0.73 -3.13
N GLU A 491 -0.89 -0.44 -2.90
CA GLU A 491 -1.83 -0.66 -1.79
C GLU A 491 -1.17 -0.62 -0.41
N THR A 492 0.16 -0.75 -0.34
CA THR A 492 0.92 -0.73 0.91
C THR A 492 1.43 0.67 1.28
N LEU A 493 1.20 1.66 0.41
CA LEU A 493 1.66 3.03 0.62
C LEU A 493 0.79 3.76 1.65
N SER A 494 1.42 4.57 2.49
CA SER A 494 0.69 5.52 3.32
C SER A 494 0.09 6.63 2.45
N GLY A 495 -0.93 7.33 2.97
CA GLY A 495 -1.54 8.46 2.25
C GLY A 495 -0.52 9.51 1.83
N GLY A 496 0.41 9.83 2.72
CA GLY A 496 1.48 10.80 2.42
C GLY A 496 2.46 10.31 1.36
N GLU A 497 2.83 9.02 1.37
CA GLU A 497 3.69 8.43 0.34
C GLU A 497 3.02 8.50 -1.04
N ALA A 498 1.74 8.09 -1.11
CA ALA A 498 0.97 8.13 -2.36
C ALA A 498 0.84 9.57 -2.89
N GLN A 499 0.61 10.53 -2.01
CA GLN A 499 0.52 11.95 -2.34
C GLN A 499 1.84 12.45 -2.94
N ARG A 500 2.98 12.14 -2.30
CA ARG A 500 4.30 12.59 -2.77
C ARG A 500 4.69 11.93 -4.10
N ILE A 501 4.28 10.67 -4.34
CA ILE A 501 4.48 10.02 -5.65
C ILE A 501 3.74 10.81 -6.74
N ARG A 502 2.49 11.20 -6.48
CA ARG A 502 1.71 12.01 -7.43
C ARG A 502 2.38 13.36 -7.68
N LEU A 503 2.86 14.00 -6.62
CA LEU A 503 3.58 15.28 -6.73
C LEU A 503 4.82 15.14 -7.62
N ALA A 504 5.65 14.13 -7.38
CA ALA A 504 6.86 13.86 -8.18
C ALA A 504 6.51 13.62 -9.65
N SER A 505 5.43 12.88 -9.92
CA SER A 505 4.96 12.63 -11.30
C SER A 505 4.50 13.92 -12.01
N GLN A 506 3.84 14.81 -11.27
CA GLN A 506 3.37 16.10 -11.83
C GLN A 506 4.53 17.03 -12.16
N ILE A 507 5.58 17.05 -11.34
CA ILE A 507 6.79 17.84 -11.62
C ILE A 507 7.45 17.33 -12.90
N GLY A 508 7.53 16.01 -13.06
CA GLY A 508 8.06 15.38 -14.25
C GLY A 508 7.26 15.72 -15.52
N ALA A 509 5.96 16.00 -15.39
CA ALA A 509 5.12 16.39 -16.52
C ALA A 509 5.45 17.79 -17.05
N GLY A 510 6.09 18.65 -16.22
CA GLY A 510 6.55 19.98 -16.65
C GLY A 510 5.42 20.93 -17.07
N LEU A 511 4.23 20.78 -16.53
CA LEU A 511 3.08 21.63 -16.86
C LEU A 511 3.30 23.07 -16.36
N MET A 512 2.76 24.01 -17.12
CA MET A 512 2.83 25.44 -16.84
C MET A 512 1.42 26.04 -16.86
N GLY A 513 1.20 27.06 -16.06
CA GLY A 513 -0.09 27.79 -16.03
C GLY A 513 -1.19 26.99 -15.34
N VAL A 514 -0.85 26.03 -14.49
CA VAL A 514 -1.79 25.17 -13.75
C VAL A 514 -1.88 25.64 -12.30
N MET A 515 -3.01 25.39 -11.64
CA MET A 515 -3.17 25.57 -10.20
C MET A 515 -3.10 24.20 -9.53
N TYR A 516 -2.05 23.97 -8.75
CA TYR A 516 -1.90 22.76 -7.94
C TYR A 516 -2.51 23.01 -6.56
N VAL A 517 -3.39 22.12 -6.13
CA VAL A 517 -4.02 22.20 -4.82
C VAL A 517 -3.59 20.96 -4.02
N LEU A 518 -2.84 21.16 -2.93
CA LEU A 518 -2.25 20.08 -2.14
C LEU A 518 -2.82 20.08 -0.71
N ASP A 519 -3.09 18.90 -0.18
CA ASP A 519 -3.62 18.69 1.17
C ASP A 519 -2.50 18.16 2.07
N GLU A 520 -1.94 19.02 2.92
CA GLU A 520 -0.94 18.67 3.94
C GLU A 520 0.20 17.77 3.40
N PRO A 521 0.96 18.23 2.41
CA PRO A 521 1.99 17.39 1.80
C PRO A 521 3.17 17.04 2.71
N SER A 522 3.38 17.77 3.81
CA SER A 522 4.42 17.49 4.81
C SER A 522 4.08 16.34 5.75
N ILE A 523 2.87 15.76 5.64
CA ILE A 523 2.39 14.74 6.58
C ILE A 523 3.32 13.51 6.61
N GLY A 524 3.69 13.06 7.80
CA GLY A 524 4.55 11.90 7.98
C GLY A 524 6.02 12.15 7.65
N LEU A 525 6.42 13.39 7.37
CA LEU A 525 7.81 13.74 7.09
C LEU A 525 8.55 14.23 8.34
N HIS A 526 9.77 13.77 8.47
CA HIS A 526 10.75 14.34 9.39
C HIS A 526 11.16 15.74 8.88
N GLN A 527 11.54 16.66 9.77
CA GLN A 527 11.94 18.03 9.40
C GLN A 527 13.05 18.05 8.34
N ARG A 528 14.00 17.12 8.41
CA ARG A 528 15.06 16.98 7.41
C ARG A 528 14.52 16.82 5.98
N ASP A 529 13.47 16.01 5.83
CA ASP A 529 12.89 15.71 4.51
C ASP A 529 11.92 16.81 4.07
N ASN A 530 11.39 17.58 5.01
CA ASN A 530 10.44 18.67 4.73
C ASN A 530 11.08 19.79 3.90
N ASP A 531 12.35 20.11 4.14
CA ASP A 531 13.08 21.12 3.35
C ASP A 531 13.13 20.75 1.85
N ARG A 532 13.34 19.47 1.57
CA ARG A 532 13.36 18.96 0.18
C ARG A 532 11.99 19.12 -0.49
N LEU A 533 10.94 18.80 0.26
CA LEU A 533 9.57 18.96 -0.23
C LEU A 533 9.28 20.43 -0.56
N LEU A 534 9.64 21.33 0.35
CA LEU A 534 9.42 22.77 0.15
C LEU A 534 10.15 23.30 -1.09
N GLN A 535 11.42 22.92 -1.29
CA GLN A 535 12.17 23.28 -2.50
C GLN A 535 11.47 22.76 -3.77
N THR A 536 10.87 21.58 -3.69
CA THR A 536 10.13 20.96 -4.78
C THR A 536 8.87 21.79 -5.11
N LEU A 537 8.13 22.23 -4.10
CA LEU A 537 6.94 23.07 -4.28
C LEU A 537 7.29 24.46 -4.84
N ILE A 538 8.38 25.03 -4.38
CA ILE A 538 8.91 26.31 -4.88
C ILE A 538 9.30 26.17 -6.35
N ARG A 539 9.98 25.09 -6.72
CA ARG A 539 10.33 24.78 -8.11
C ARG A 539 9.08 24.68 -8.99
N LEU A 540 8.03 24.00 -8.48
CA LEU A 540 6.76 23.87 -9.19
C LEU A 540 6.12 25.25 -9.47
N ARG A 541 6.17 26.14 -8.47
CA ARG A 541 5.75 27.55 -8.62
C ARG A 541 6.59 28.28 -9.69
N ASP A 542 7.92 28.11 -9.62
CA ASP A 542 8.86 28.83 -10.51
C ASP A 542 8.73 28.38 -11.97
N LEU A 543 8.14 27.22 -12.22
CA LEU A 543 7.77 26.78 -13.58
C LEU A 543 6.56 27.58 -14.16
N GLY A 544 5.97 28.47 -13.38
CA GLY A 544 4.82 29.28 -13.82
C GLY A 544 3.48 28.71 -13.40
N ASN A 545 3.43 28.08 -12.24
CA ASN A 545 2.19 27.51 -11.67
C ASN A 545 1.82 28.22 -10.38
N THR A 546 0.53 28.21 -10.06
CA THR A 546 0.02 28.58 -8.74
C THR A 546 0.02 27.34 -7.87
N VAL A 547 0.68 27.39 -6.69
CA VAL A 547 0.75 26.27 -5.76
C VAL A 547 -0.01 26.64 -4.50
N LEU A 548 -1.17 26.01 -4.30
CA LEU A 548 -2.08 26.30 -3.19
C LEU A 548 -2.03 25.10 -2.23
N VAL A 549 -1.60 25.32 -1.00
CA VAL A 549 -1.34 24.25 -0.04
C VAL A 549 -2.15 24.46 1.24
N VAL A 550 -2.94 23.46 1.64
CA VAL A 550 -3.53 23.43 2.99
C VAL A 550 -2.44 22.87 3.90
N GLU A 551 -1.98 23.66 4.88
CA GLU A 551 -0.84 23.23 5.71
C GLU A 551 -0.87 23.87 7.11
N HIS A 552 -0.24 23.13 8.04
CA HIS A 552 -0.05 23.58 9.43
C HIS A 552 1.44 23.66 9.79
N ASP A 553 2.31 23.19 8.94
CA ASP A 553 3.76 23.17 9.17
C ASP A 553 4.33 24.58 9.17
N GLU A 554 5.08 24.94 10.21
CA GLU A 554 5.67 26.27 10.36
C GLU A 554 6.63 26.63 9.22
N ASP A 555 7.44 25.68 8.77
CA ASP A 555 8.40 25.91 7.69
C ASP A 555 7.70 26.20 6.35
N ALA A 556 6.60 25.48 6.08
CA ALA A 556 5.77 25.73 4.88
C ALA A 556 5.12 27.12 4.94
N ILE A 557 4.60 27.51 6.12
CA ILE A 557 4.00 28.83 6.32
C ILE A 557 5.05 29.93 6.11
N ARG A 558 6.25 29.76 6.64
CA ARG A 558 7.38 30.72 6.47
C ARG A 558 7.80 30.84 5.00
N ALA A 559 7.79 29.75 4.26
CA ALA A 559 8.21 29.72 2.86
C ALA A 559 7.16 30.31 1.90
N ALA A 560 5.91 30.47 2.35
CA ALA A 560 4.81 30.94 1.51
C ALA A 560 4.99 32.39 1.06
N ASP A 561 4.63 32.64 -0.20
CA ASP A 561 4.56 34.00 -0.73
C ASP A 561 3.32 34.75 -0.20
N HIS A 562 2.25 34.00 0.10
CA HIS A 562 0.98 34.55 0.60
C HIS A 562 0.33 33.50 1.50
N ILE A 563 -0.21 33.94 2.63
CA ILE A 563 -0.84 33.07 3.64
C ILE A 563 -2.29 33.52 3.83
N ILE A 564 -3.19 32.57 3.95
CA ILE A 564 -4.61 32.82 4.24
C ILE A 564 -4.95 32.05 5.52
N ASP A 565 -5.34 32.76 6.56
CA ASP A 565 -5.70 32.17 7.85
C ASP A 565 -7.22 32.16 8.00
N ILE A 566 -7.80 30.97 8.16
CA ILE A 566 -9.25 30.77 8.26
C ILE A 566 -9.62 30.40 9.71
N GLY A 567 -10.62 31.08 10.22
CA GLY A 567 -11.09 30.87 11.59
C GLY A 567 -12.42 31.58 11.83
N PRO A 568 -12.60 32.12 13.05
CA PRO A 568 -11.71 32.04 14.23
C PRO A 568 -11.74 30.69 14.96
N GLY A 569 -12.78 29.86 14.72
CA GLY A 569 -12.96 28.57 15.35
C GLY A 569 -13.16 27.46 14.33
N ALA A 570 -13.84 26.40 14.74
CA ALA A 570 -14.15 25.22 13.92
C ALA A 570 -15.65 25.12 13.63
N GLY A 571 -16.03 24.50 12.53
CA GLY A 571 -17.44 24.27 12.16
C GLY A 571 -18.20 25.58 11.99
N ILE A 572 -19.31 25.77 12.70
CA ILE A 572 -20.12 26.98 12.64
C ILE A 572 -19.38 28.23 13.17
N HIS A 573 -18.33 28.02 13.96
CA HIS A 573 -17.50 29.11 14.52
C HIS A 573 -16.32 29.45 13.62
N GLY A 574 -16.16 28.76 12.49
CA GLY A 574 -15.13 28.99 11.48
C GLY A 574 -15.67 29.66 10.24
N GLY A 575 -15.01 29.48 9.14
CA GLY A 575 -15.45 29.89 7.79
C GLY A 575 -15.22 31.36 7.46
N GLU A 576 -14.41 32.08 8.24
CA GLU A 576 -14.10 33.50 8.00
C GLU A 576 -12.59 33.66 7.73
N ILE A 577 -12.22 34.59 6.87
CA ILE A 577 -10.81 34.98 6.70
C ILE A 577 -10.43 35.90 7.84
N ILE A 578 -9.53 35.44 8.70
CA ILE A 578 -9.07 36.20 9.86
C ILE A 578 -7.94 37.13 9.46
N ALA A 579 -6.99 36.62 8.65
CA ALA A 579 -5.85 37.39 8.19
C ALA A 579 -5.35 36.86 6.87
N GLU A 580 -4.74 37.71 6.06
CA GLU A 580 -4.07 37.29 4.83
C GLU A 580 -2.85 38.18 4.59
N GLY A 581 -1.86 37.65 3.90
CA GLY A 581 -0.65 38.39 3.55
C GLY A 581 0.63 37.57 3.72
N THR A 582 1.73 38.27 3.95
CA THR A 582 3.04 37.66 4.15
C THR A 582 3.15 37.08 5.56
N TYR A 583 4.21 36.31 5.82
CA TYR A 583 4.52 35.78 7.15
C TYR A 583 4.58 36.91 8.20
N GLU A 584 5.29 38.01 7.91
CA GLU A 584 5.41 39.14 8.83
C GLU A 584 4.07 39.80 9.14
N GLU A 585 3.22 39.96 8.12
CA GLU A 585 1.90 40.56 8.31
C GLU A 585 1.02 39.66 9.18
N LEU A 586 1.07 38.36 8.98
CA LEU A 586 0.31 37.39 9.78
C LEU A 586 0.81 37.32 11.22
N ALA A 587 2.13 37.29 11.42
CA ALA A 587 2.75 37.23 12.75
C ALA A 587 2.43 38.46 13.62
N ASN A 588 2.18 39.60 12.99
CA ASN A 588 1.83 40.85 13.67
C ASN A 588 0.32 41.06 13.81
N HIS A 589 -0.51 40.13 13.31
CA HIS A 589 -1.97 40.26 13.33
C HIS A 589 -2.52 39.77 14.69
N ALA A 590 -3.10 40.66 15.44
CA ALA A 590 -3.53 40.42 16.84
C ALA A 590 -4.61 39.34 16.96
N ASP A 591 -5.52 39.25 15.97
CA ASP A 591 -6.66 38.31 16.00
C ASP A 591 -6.35 36.93 15.43
N SER A 592 -5.18 36.75 14.80
CA SER A 592 -4.78 35.47 14.21
C SER A 592 -4.12 34.56 15.24
N LEU A 593 -4.76 33.46 15.60
CA LEU A 593 -4.14 32.42 16.44
C LEU A 593 -2.86 31.89 15.81
N THR A 594 -2.91 31.65 14.51
CA THR A 594 -1.73 31.22 13.74
C THR A 594 -0.60 32.27 13.92
N GLY A 595 -0.91 33.55 13.73
CA GLY A 595 0.05 34.63 13.87
C GLY A 595 0.63 34.72 15.29
N GLN A 596 -0.17 34.49 16.32
CA GLN A 596 0.29 34.47 17.73
C GLN A 596 1.29 33.33 17.97
N TYR A 597 1.08 32.15 17.38
CA TYR A 597 2.04 31.06 17.51
C TYR A 597 3.32 31.32 16.69
N LEU A 598 3.18 31.90 15.50
CA LEU A 598 4.34 32.20 14.64
C LEU A 598 5.22 33.29 15.23
N SER A 599 4.64 34.28 15.92
CA SER A 599 5.38 35.36 16.58
C SER A 599 5.98 34.96 17.94
N GLY A 600 5.56 33.83 18.47
CA GLY A 600 5.96 33.37 19.81
C GLY A 600 5.13 33.97 20.97
N ALA A 601 4.09 34.77 20.67
CA ALA A 601 3.16 35.28 21.69
C ALA A 601 2.42 34.15 22.40
N LEU A 602 2.07 33.09 21.62
CA LEU A 602 1.61 31.81 22.15
C LEU A 602 2.65 30.75 21.76
N LYS A 603 2.89 29.80 22.66
CA LYS A 603 3.80 28.67 22.38
C LYS A 603 3.48 27.50 23.29
N ILE A 604 3.84 26.31 22.83
CA ILE A 604 3.83 25.09 23.64
C ILE A 604 5.13 25.12 24.44
N GLU A 605 5.01 25.19 25.76
CA GLU A 605 6.16 25.36 26.65
C GLU A 605 6.95 24.05 26.80
N VAL A 606 8.27 24.17 26.92
CA VAL A 606 9.14 23.06 27.32
C VAL A 606 8.93 22.86 28.81
N PRO A 607 8.66 21.65 29.30
CA PRO A 607 8.52 21.40 30.73
C PRO A 607 9.79 21.81 31.50
N LYS A 608 9.63 22.48 32.59
CA LYS A 608 10.74 22.91 33.46
C LYS A 608 11.53 21.73 34.01
N GLN A 609 10.88 20.59 34.15
CA GLN A 609 11.47 19.38 34.71
C GLN A 609 10.87 18.15 34.03
N ARG A 610 11.73 17.26 33.58
CA ARG A 610 11.26 15.98 32.95
C ARG A 610 10.82 15.02 34.06
N LEU A 611 9.68 14.38 33.88
CA LEU A 611 9.22 13.35 34.81
C LEU A 611 10.11 12.12 34.67
N GLN A 612 10.42 11.54 35.81
CA GLN A 612 11.10 10.23 35.87
C GLN A 612 10.06 9.16 36.14
N SER A 613 10.34 7.94 35.64
CA SER A 613 9.43 6.82 35.88
C SER A 613 9.21 6.66 37.39
N PRO A 614 7.96 6.58 37.86
CA PRO A 614 7.70 6.32 39.30
C PRO A 614 8.14 4.90 39.73
N THR A 615 8.40 4.03 38.77
CA THR A 615 8.85 2.65 38.98
C THR A 615 10.07 2.37 38.09
N PRO A 616 11.26 2.95 38.43
CA PRO A 616 12.43 2.89 37.52
C PRO A 616 12.89 1.46 37.18
N ASP A 617 12.61 0.50 38.03
CA ASP A 617 12.98 -0.90 37.84
C ASP A 617 11.98 -1.66 36.95
N GLN A 618 10.81 -1.08 36.68
CA GLN A 618 9.77 -1.66 35.85
C GLN A 618 9.81 -1.01 34.46
N LYS A 619 10.21 -1.78 33.48
CA LYS A 619 10.35 -1.29 32.08
C LYS A 619 9.85 -2.37 31.13
N ILE A 620 9.29 -1.95 30.01
CA ILE A 620 9.06 -2.87 28.88
C ILE A 620 10.42 -3.06 28.19
N LYS A 621 10.86 -4.31 28.07
CA LYS A 621 12.10 -4.68 27.36
C LYS A 621 11.77 -5.63 26.23
N LEU A 622 11.91 -5.18 24.99
CA LEU A 622 11.76 -5.98 23.79
C LEU A 622 13.16 -6.19 23.21
N SER A 623 13.57 -7.43 23.05
CA SER A 623 14.91 -7.78 22.57
C SER A 623 14.83 -8.40 21.18
N GLY A 624 15.81 -8.08 20.35
CA GLY A 624 16.03 -8.72 19.06
C GLY A 624 14.96 -8.46 18.01
N ALA A 625 14.33 -7.28 18.01
CA ALA A 625 13.34 -6.94 16.98
C ALA A 625 14.02 -6.86 15.61
N ALA A 626 13.57 -7.67 14.65
CA ALA A 626 14.24 -7.86 13.36
C ALA A 626 13.27 -7.93 12.19
N GLY A 627 12.07 -7.34 12.31
CA GLY A 627 11.10 -7.24 11.22
C GLY A 627 11.53 -6.21 10.18
N HIS A 628 11.26 -6.47 8.92
CA HIS A 628 11.52 -5.55 7.80
C HIS A 628 12.97 -5.05 7.82
N ASN A 629 13.17 -3.72 8.01
CA ASN A 629 14.52 -3.11 8.01
C ASN A 629 15.17 -3.06 9.40
N LEU A 630 14.50 -3.54 10.45
CA LEU A 630 15.07 -3.52 11.82
C LEU A 630 16.29 -4.45 11.92
N LYS A 631 17.35 -3.93 12.53
CA LYS A 631 18.64 -4.62 12.65
C LYS A 631 18.85 -5.20 14.06
N ASN A 632 17.98 -6.13 14.45
CA ASN A 632 18.08 -6.82 15.74
C ASN A 632 18.07 -5.84 16.91
N VAL A 633 17.05 -5.01 16.96
CA VAL A 633 16.94 -3.85 17.86
C VAL A 633 16.45 -4.26 19.25
N ASP A 634 17.07 -3.70 20.27
CA ASP A 634 16.61 -3.81 21.67
C ASP A 634 15.93 -2.50 22.08
N LEU A 635 14.66 -2.59 22.46
CA LEU A 635 13.83 -1.45 22.84
C LEU A 635 13.53 -1.49 24.34
N THR A 636 13.76 -0.39 25.04
CA THR A 636 13.41 -0.24 26.46
C THR A 636 12.48 0.96 26.64
N ILE A 637 11.29 0.73 27.20
CA ILE A 637 10.32 1.79 27.47
C ILE A 637 10.07 1.89 28.97
N PRO A 638 10.44 3.04 29.59
CA PRO A 638 10.11 3.29 31.01
C PRO A 638 8.60 3.41 31.20
N LEU A 639 8.07 2.90 32.29
CA LEU A 639 6.63 2.95 32.61
C LEU A 639 6.26 4.24 33.35
N GLY A 640 5.02 4.70 33.14
CA GLY A 640 4.44 5.85 33.84
C GLY A 640 4.88 7.21 33.35
N ILE A 641 5.52 7.25 32.18
CA ILE A 641 5.96 8.51 31.54
C ILE A 641 5.56 8.51 30.05
N MET A 642 5.78 9.66 29.41
CA MET A 642 5.51 9.81 27.98
C MET A 642 6.80 9.66 27.20
N THR A 643 6.84 8.64 26.31
CA THR A 643 7.95 8.36 25.42
C THR A 643 7.57 8.71 23.98
N CYS A 644 8.38 9.53 23.31
CA CYS A 644 8.26 9.78 21.87
C CYS A 644 9.23 8.87 21.11
N VAL A 645 8.72 8.16 20.12
CA VAL A 645 9.53 7.38 19.18
C VAL A 645 9.66 8.21 17.90
N THR A 646 10.87 8.58 17.57
CA THR A 646 11.19 9.55 16.52
C THR A 646 12.13 8.93 15.49
N GLY A 647 12.41 9.65 14.43
CA GLY A 647 13.35 9.25 13.39
C GLY A 647 12.89 9.65 12.01
N VAL A 648 13.82 9.63 11.06
CA VAL A 648 13.53 9.97 9.66
C VAL A 648 12.50 9.00 9.05
N SER A 649 11.87 9.40 7.96
CA SER A 649 10.87 8.59 7.27
C SER A 649 11.49 7.25 6.84
N GLY A 650 10.77 6.15 7.09
CA GLY A 650 11.26 4.82 6.74
C GLY A 650 12.32 4.23 7.68
N SER A 651 12.60 4.86 8.83
CA SER A 651 13.65 4.39 9.76
C SER A 651 13.28 3.13 10.56
N GLY A 652 12.00 2.71 10.53
CA GLY A 652 11.54 1.49 11.20
C GLY A 652 10.63 1.71 12.40
N LYS A 653 10.20 2.94 12.67
CA LYS A 653 9.35 3.29 13.83
C LYS A 653 8.09 2.44 13.91
N SER A 654 7.32 2.41 12.82
CA SER A 654 6.05 1.65 12.78
C SER A 654 6.28 0.14 12.87
N THR A 655 7.36 -0.36 12.28
CA THR A 655 7.73 -1.78 12.39
C THR A 655 8.02 -2.15 13.84
N LEU A 656 8.78 -1.31 14.54
CA LEU A 656 9.17 -1.56 15.94
C LEU A 656 7.97 -1.48 16.88
N ILE A 657 7.16 -0.43 16.76
CA ILE A 657 6.06 -0.15 17.69
C ILE A 657 4.76 -0.85 17.23
N ASN A 658 4.27 -0.51 16.02
CA ASN A 658 2.94 -0.94 15.57
C ASN A 658 2.91 -2.42 15.13
N ARG A 659 4.00 -2.94 14.59
CA ARG A 659 4.06 -4.32 14.06
C ARG A 659 4.78 -5.31 14.95
N THR A 660 5.48 -4.84 15.99
CA THR A 660 6.19 -5.74 16.92
C THR A 660 5.66 -5.56 18.34
N LEU A 661 5.86 -4.41 18.97
CA LEU A 661 5.46 -4.17 20.38
C LEU A 661 3.95 -4.26 20.58
N LEU A 662 3.18 -3.56 19.74
CA LEU A 662 1.72 -3.46 19.90
C LEU A 662 1.02 -4.82 19.78
N PRO A 663 1.31 -5.68 18.77
CA PRO A 663 0.72 -7.03 18.73
C PRO A 663 1.07 -7.89 19.95
N LEU A 664 2.31 -7.81 20.46
CA LEU A 664 2.75 -8.55 21.65
C LEU A 664 1.97 -8.10 22.88
N ALA A 665 1.86 -6.78 23.08
CA ALA A 665 1.12 -6.21 24.20
C ALA A 665 -0.37 -6.55 24.11
N ALA A 666 -0.97 -6.45 22.92
CA ALA A 666 -2.39 -6.78 22.71
C ALA A 666 -2.68 -8.26 22.98
N THR A 667 -1.79 -9.15 22.59
CA THR A 667 -1.93 -10.59 22.83
C THR A 667 -1.84 -10.89 24.34
N GLN A 668 -0.82 -10.34 24.99
CA GLN A 668 -0.56 -10.64 26.41
C GLN A 668 -1.54 -9.94 27.36
N LEU A 669 -1.88 -8.69 27.09
CA LEU A 669 -2.70 -7.85 28.00
C LEU A 669 -4.19 -7.90 27.67
N ASN A 670 -4.55 -7.87 26.39
CA ASN A 670 -5.94 -7.81 25.94
C ASN A 670 -6.50 -9.16 25.49
N GLY A 671 -5.66 -10.24 25.47
CA GLY A 671 -6.05 -11.56 24.99
C GLY A 671 -6.35 -11.59 23.49
N ALA A 672 -5.74 -10.70 22.71
CA ALA A 672 -5.92 -10.68 21.27
C ALA A 672 -5.31 -11.95 20.64
N THR A 673 -6.08 -12.63 19.81
CA THR A 673 -5.67 -13.90 19.20
C THR A 673 -5.46 -13.81 17.70
N THR A 674 -5.71 -12.63 17.11
CA THR A 674 -5.64 -12.42 15.64
C THR A 674 -4.37 -11.70 15.20
N LEU A 675 -3.64 -11.10 16.13
CA LEU A 675 -2.47 -10.28 15.82
C LEU A 675 -1.19 -11.11 15.90
N THR A 676 -0.32 -10.95 14.91
CA THR A 676 1.01 -11.58 14.90
C THR A 676 2.07 -10.48 14.89
N ALA A 677 3.06 -10.61 15.78
CA ALA A 677 4.19 -9.70 15.85
C ALA A 677 5.24 -10.05 14.78
N GLU A 678 5.95 -9.04 14.30
CA GLU A 678 7.13 -9.25 13.46
C GLU A 678 8.22 -9.96 14.30
N LYS A 679 9.25 -10.44 13.63
CA LYS A 679 10.32 -11.23 14.24
C LYS A 679 10.98 -10.48 15.41
N PHE A 680 11.12 -11.19 16.54
CA PHE A 680 11.75 -10.69 17.78
C PHE A 680 12.30 -11.89 18.55
N ASP A 681 13.13 -11.64 19.57
CA ASP A 681 13.67 -12.70 20.44
C ASP A 681 12.83 -12.88 21.71
N SER A 682 12.60 -11.81 22.46
CA SER A 682 11.86 -11.88 23.73
C SER A 682 11.25 -10.53 24.11
N ILE A 683 10.24 -10.59 24.98
CA ILE A 683 9.64 -9.39 25.58
C ILE A 683 9.39 -9.63 27.07
N ASP A 684 9.65 -8.60 27.88
CA ASP A 684 9.44 -8.62 29.33
C ASP A 684 8.87 -7.26 29.78
N GLY A 685 8.26 -7.20 30.95
CA GLY A 685 7.76 -5.98 31.57
C GLY A 685 6.27 -5.71 31.32
N LEU A 686 5.62 -6.44 30.43
CA LEU A 686 4.17 -6.26 30.17
C LEU A 686 3.30 -6.65 31.37
N GLN A 687 3.80 -7.50 32.25
CA GLN A 687 3.08 -7.94 33.47
C GLN A 687 2.78 -6.79 34.44
N HIS A 688 3.42 -5.64 34.29
CA HIS A 688 3.20 -4.44 35.11
C HIS A 688 2.03 -3.59 34.64
N LEU A 689 1.43 -3.95 33.49
CA LEU A 689 0.35 -3.20 32.83
C LEU A 689 -0.95 -4.04 32.80
N ASP A 690 -2.09 -3.34 32.74
CA ASP A 690 -3.42 -3.98 32.72
C ASP A 690 -3.95 -4.20 31.30
N LYS A 691 -3.67 -3.24 30.41
CA LYS A 691 -4.18 -3.30 29.02
C LYS A 691 -3.35 -2.39 28.13
N VAL A 692 -3.48 -2.60 26.80
CA VAL A 692 -2.94 -1.70 25.78
C VAL A 692 -4.09 -1.12 24.95
N VAL A 693 -3.97 0.15 24.63
CA VAL A 693 -4.93 0.88 23.79
C VAL A 693 -4.18 1.43 22.57
N ASP A 694 -4.59 0.98 21.39
CA ASP A 694 -4.05 1.44 20.12
C ASP A 694 -4.92 2.58 19.59
N ILE A 695 -4.29 3.73 19.35
CA ILE A 695 -4.97 4.94 18.83
C ILE A 695 -4.28 5.31 17.51
N ASP A 696 -4.68 4.64 16.45
CA ASP A 696 -4.15 4.83 15.10
C ASP A 696 -5.12 5.66 14.23
N GLN A 697 -4.71 5.98 13.02
CA GLN A 697 -5.48 6.78 12.06
C GLN A 697 -6.43 5.96 11.19
N SER A 698 -6.56 4.65 11.43
CA SER A 698 -7.47 3.81 10.66
C SER A 698 -8.93 4.23 10.88
N PRO A 699 -9.79 4.10 9.87
CA PRO A 699 -11.20 4.48 10.01
C PRO A 699 -11.89 3.76 11.19
N ILE A 700 -12.84 4.44 11.83
CA ILE A 700 -13.64 3.85 12.92
C ILE A 700 -14.69 2.84 12.38
N GLY A 701 -14.74 2.67 11.08
CA GLY A 701 -15.59 1.69 10.40
C GLY A 701 -15.51 1.84 8.89
N ARG A 702 -15.91 0.80 8.18
CA ARG A 702 -15.77 0.72 6.71
C ARG A 702 -17.05 1.04 5.94
N THR A 703 -18.15 1.28 6.64
CA THR A 703 -19.46 1.51 6.04
C THR A 703 -20.09 2.80 6.57
N PRO A 704 -21.06 3.37 5.85
CA PRO A 704 -21.82 4.54 6.34
C PRO A 704 -22.57 4.33 7.66
N ARG A 705 -22.76 3.07 8.10
CA ARG A 705 -23.42 2.72 9.38
C ARG A 705 -22.52 3.02 10.57
N SER A 706 -21.22 3.02 10.39
CA SER A 706 -20.27 3.40 11.46
C SER A 706 -20.22 4.93 11.55
N ASN A 707 -20.33 5.45 12.75
CA ASN A 707 -20.29 6.89 13.00
C ASN A 707 -19.79 7.16 14.43
N PRO A 708 -19.49 8.42 14.80
CA PRO A 708 -19.00 8.73 16.14
C PRO A 708 -19.92 8.27 17.25
N ALA A 709 -21.25 8.41 17.09
CA ALA A 709 -22.22 8.00 18.11
C ALA A 709 -22.21 6.49 18.38
N THR A 710 -22.13 5.67 17.32
CA THR A 710 -22.09 4.20 17.48
C THR A 710 -20.74 3.74 18.02
N TYR A 711 -19.66 4.31 17.52
CA TYR A 711 -18.29 3.90 17.90
C TYR A 711 -17.97 4.18 19.37
N THR A 712 -18.39 5.34 19.87
CA THR A 712 -18.15 5.73 21.27
C THR A 712 -19.14 5.08 22.25
N GLY A 713 -20.12 4.36 21.74
CA GLY A 713 -21.18 3.78 22.57
C GLY A 713 -22.22 4.80 23.04
N LEU A 714 -22.19 6.00 22.51
CA LEU A 714 -23.09 7.10 22.83
C LEU A 714 -24.53 6.80 22.36
N PHE A 715 -24.67 6.10 21.25
CA PHE A 715 -25.96 5.87 20.60
C PHE A 715 -26.89 4.97 21.42
N THR A 716 -26.35 4.03 22.19
CA THR A 716 -27.17 3.13 23.03
C THR A 716 -27.99 3.91 24.07
N PRO A 717 -27.41 4.74 24.95
CA PRO A 717 -28.24 5.52 25.88
C PRO A 717 -29.18 6.53 25.19
N ILE A 718 -28.81 7.03 24.01
CA ILE A 718 -29.72 7.88 23.22
C ILE A 718 -30.98 7.09 22.79
N ARG A 719 -30.80 5.85 22.27
CA ARG A 719 -31.89 4.99 21.87
C ARG A 719 -32.77 4.63 23.07
N GLU A 720 -32.16 4.34 24.20
CA GLU A 720 -32.87 4.05 25.44
C GLU A 720 -33.75 5.25 25.91
N LEU A 721 -33.18 6.46 25.81
CA LEU A 721 -33.88 7.70 26.12
C LEU A 721 -35.12 7.87 25.23
N PHE A 722 -34.99 7.66 23.92
CA PHE A 722 -36.10 7.74 22.98
C PHE A 722 -37.19 6.71 23.31
N ALA A 723 -36.82 5.47 23.70
CA ALA A 723 -37.74 4.41 24.08
C ALA A 723 -38.49 4.74 25.36
N GLN A 724 -37.98 5.61 26.22
CA GLN A 724 -38.63 6.03 27.45
C GLN A 724 -39.62 7.18 27.27
N THR A 725 -39.65 7.80 26.08
CA THR A 725 -40.62 8.89 25.80
C THR A 725 -42.05 8.37 25.89
N PRO A 726 -43.02 9.21 26.31
CA PRO A 726 -44.43 8.79 26.38
C PRO A 726 -44.97 8.23 25.07
N GLU A 727 -44.58 8.84 23.93
CA GLU A 727 -45.06 8.41 22.61
C GLU A 727 -44.49 7.04 22.22
N ALA A 728 -43.21 6.80 22.49
CA ALA A 728 -42.59 5.49 22.20
C ALA A 728 -43.25 4.39 23.04
N LYS A 729 -43.51 4.66 24.32
CA LYS A 729 -44.20 3.72 25.23
C LYS A 729 -45.61 3.43 24.75
N ALA A 730 -46.36 4.45 24.33
CA ALA A 730 -47.73 4.31 23.82
C ALA A 730 -47.79 3.45 22.56
N ARG A 731 -46.74 3.49 21.73
CA ARG A 731 -46.61 2.70 20.48
C ARG A 731 -45.91 1.35 20.68
N GLY A 732 -45.44 1.06 21.89
CA GLY A 732 -44.69 -0.18 22.19
C GLY A 732 -43.31 -0.21 21.55
N TYR A 733 -42.72 0.93 21.34
CA TYR A 733 -41.37 1.04 20.69
C TYR A 733 -40.26 0.90 21.75
N ALA A 734 -39.54 -0.19 21.67
CA ALA A 734 -38.34 -0.43 22.48
C ALA A 734 -37.10 0.22 21.83
N ALA A 735 -35.94 0.20 22.51
CA ALA A 735 -34.71 0.80 22.05
C ALA A 735 -34.27 0.28 20.66
N GLY A 736 -34.59 -0.97 20.34
CA GLY A 736 -34.30 -1.57 19.02
C GLY A 736 -34.97 -0.85 17.86
N ARG A 737 -36.13 -0.22 18.10
CA ARG A 737 -36.84 0.55 17.09
C ARG A 737 -36.02 1.73 16.56
N PHE A 738 -35.20 2.30 17.44
CA PHE A 738 -34.38 3.48 17.13
C PHE A 738 -32.97 3.12 16.62
N SER A 739 -32.73 1.83 16.37
CA SER A 739 -31.48 1.35 15.72
C SER A 739 -31.66 1.33 14.21
N PHE A 740 -30.69 1.93 13.48
CA PHE A 740 -30.66 1.83 12.02
C PHE A 740 -30.01 0.53 11.52
N ASN A 741 -29.50 -0.29 12.44
CA ASN A 741 -28.87 -1.59 12.11
C ASN A 741 -29.85 -2.78 12.16
N VAL A 742 -31.02 -2.59 12.73
CA VAL A 742 -32.02 -3.65 12.98
C VAL A 742 -33.35 -3.32 12.26
N LYS A 743 -33.97 -4.34 11.69
CA LYS A 743 -35.30 -4.19 11.05
C LYS A 743 -36.36 -3.72 12.08
N GLY A 744 -37.33 -2.97 11.60
CA GLY A 744 -38.46 -2.46 12.40
C GLY A 744 -38.62 -0.95 12.32
N GLY A 745 -37.52 -0.19 12.62
CA GLY A 745 -37.60 1.27 12.62
C GLY A 745 -36.76 1.94 11.51
N ARG A 746 -35.87 1.19 10.89
CA ARG A 746 -35.00 1.72 9.85
C ARG A 746 -35.71 1.82 8.50
N CYS A 747 -35.20 2.66 7.62
CA CYS A 747 -35.62 2.68 6.22
C CYS A 747 -35.12 1.37 5.56
N GLU A 748 -36.02 0.60 5.00
CA GLU A 748 -35.68 -0.71 4.39
C GLU A 748 -35.16 -0.57 2.97
N VAL A 749 -35.28 0.60 2.31
CA VAL A 749 -34.73 0.84 0.98
C VAL A 749 -33.20 0.94 1.05
N CYS A 750 -32.68 1.73 2.00
CA CYS A 750 -31.25 1.87 2.24
C CYS A 750 -30.74 1.02 3.42
N GLU A 751 -31.64 0.23 4.01
CA GLU A 751 -31.33 -0.63 5.16
C GLU A 751 -30.70 0.13 6.35
N GLY A 752 -31.03 1.42 6.49
CA GLY A 752 -30.53 2.28 7.56
C GLY A 752 -29.24 3.00 7.24
N ASP A 753 -28.66 2.82 6.04
CA ASP A 753 -27.43 3.50 5.63
C ASP A 753 -27.65 5.01 5.40
N GLY A 754 -28.89 5.40 5.04
CA GLY A 754 -29.20 6.77 4.64
C GLY A 754 -28.74 7.09 3.22
N MET A 755 -27.88 6.26 2.66
CA MET A 755 -27.24 6.41 1.35
C MET A 755 -27.41 5.11 0.57
N ILE A 756 -27.43 5.21 -0.75
CA ILE A 756 -27.44 4.05 -1.65
C ILE A 756 -26.07 4.01 -2.34
N LYS A 757 -25.42 2.87 -2.28
CA LYS A 757 -24.14 2.64 -2.92
C LYS A 757 -24.36 2.38 -4.41
N VAL A 758 -23.78 3.21 -5.26
CA VAL A 758 -23.77 3.04 -6.72
C VAL A 758 -22.38 2.52 -7.11
N ALA A 759 -22.33 1.26 -7.52
CA ALA A 759 -21.07 0.64 -7.96
C ALA A 759 -20.65 1.23 -9.30
N MET A 760 -19.45 1.80 -9.34
CA MET A 760 -18.89 2.48 -10.52
C MET A 760 -17.70 1.68 -11.05
N HIS A 761 -17.95 0.57 -11.71
CA HIS A 761 -16.99 -0.48 -12.15
C HIS A 761 -15.50 -0.07 -12.25
N PHE A 762 -15.18 1.07 -12.85
CA PHE A 762 -13.79 1.54 -13.05
C PHE A 762 -13.44 2.77 -12.22
N LEU A 763 -14.39 3.28 -11.44
CA LEU A 763 -14.22 4.45 -10.59
C LEU A 763 -14.54 4.07 -9.13
N PRO A 764 -14.14 4.87 -8.16
CA PRO A 764 -14.56 4.62 -6.76
C PRO A 764 -16.08 4.61 -6.65
N ASP A 765 -16.60 3.70 -5.83
CA ASP A 765 -18.05 3.60 -5.58
C ASP A 765 -18.58 4.94 -5.08
N MET A 766 -19.74 5.34 -5.60
CA MET A 766 -20.40 6.58 -5.21
C MET A 766 -21.55 6.29 -4.26
N TYR A 767 -21.73 7.15 -3.27
CA TYR A 767 -22.83 7.06 -2.30
C TYR A 767 -23.77 8.24 -2.53
N VAL A 768 -25.04 7.95 -2.84
CA VAL A 768 -26.07 8.99 -3.04
C VAL A 768 -27.12 8.90 -1.95
N PRO A 769 -27.73 10.01 -1.52
CA PRO A 769 -28.80 9.97 -0.52
C PRO A 769 -29.95 9.06 -0.97
N CYS A 770 -30.51 8.31 -0.03
CA CYS A 770 -31.64 7.42 -0.30
C CYS A 770 -32.88 8.25 -0.62
N ASP A 771 -33.49 8.01 -1.77
CA ASP A 771 -34.71 8.72 -2.22
C ASP A 771 -35.91 8.48 -1.32
N ALA A 772 -35.98 7.33 -0.64
CA ALA A 772 -37.11 6.97 0.22
C ALA A 772 -37.09 7.70 1.58
N CYS A 773 -35.92 7.81 2.20
CA CYS A 773 -35.76 8.45 3.52
C CYS A 773 -35.04 9.80 3.47
N HIS A 774 -34.57 10.22 2.29
CA HIS A 774 -33.84 11.47 2.08
C HIS A 774 -32.65 11.63 3.04
N GLY A 775 -31.93 10.53 3.27
CA GLY A 775 -30.77 10.51 4.15
C GLY A 775 -31.07 10.31 5.64
N LYS A 776 -32.36 10.25 6.03
CA LYS A 776 -32.76 10.21 7.45
C LYS A 776 -32.59 8.85 8.14
N ARG A 777 -32.28 7.77 7.38
CA ARG A 777 -32.01 6.39 7.88
C ARG A 777 -33.21 5.62 8.43
N TYR A 778 -34.33 6.28 8.80
CA TYR A 778 -35.47 5.69 9.50
C TYR A 778 -36.75 5.79 8.69
N ASN A 779 -37.70 4.91 9.00
CA ASN A 779 -39.04 5.00 8.44
C ASN A 779 -39.83 6.16 9.12
N ARG A 780 -40.92 6.55 8.48
CA ARG A 780 -41.74 7.70 8.89
C ARG A 780 -42.25 7.59 10.33
N GLU A 781 -42.72 6.40 10.71
CA GLU A 781 -43.34 6.14 12.02
C GLU A 781 -42.31 6.31 13.17
N THR A 782 -41.10 5.89 12.95
CA THR A 782 -40.00 6.07 13.92
C THR A 782 -39.65 7.56 14.08
N LEU A 783 -39.67 8.31 12.98
CA LEU A 783 -39.30 9.73 12.96
C LEU A 783 -40.39 10.61 13.65
N GLU A 784 -41.57 10.08 13.86
CA GLU A 784 -42.67 10.80 14.59
C GLU A 784 -42.37 10.90 16.09
N VAL A 785 -41.56 9.98 16.64
CA VAL A 785 -41.18 10.01 18.05
C VAL A 785 -40.13 11.09 18.28
N THR A 786 -40.36 12.01 19.19
CA THR A 786 -39.43 13.10 19.46
C THR A 786 -39.08 13.21 20.96
N TYR A 787 -37.91 13.72 21.23
CA TYR A 787 -37.42 14.15 22.54
C TYR A 787 -37.04 15.63 22.43
N LYS A 788 -37.68 16.49 23.27
CA LYS A 788 -37.48 17.96 23.20
C LYS A 788 -37.67 18.49 21.76
N GLY A 789 -38.62 17.92 21.01
CA GLY A 789 -38.95 18.37 19.65
C GLY A 789 -38.03 17.84 18.55
N LYS A 790 -37.07 17.00 18.87
CA LYS A 790 -36.10 16.42 17.87
C LYS A 790 -36.29 14.91 17.76
N ASN A 791 -36.37 14.39 16.54
CA ASN A 791 -36.40 12.96 16.29
C ASN A 791 -34.98 12.36 16.29
N ILE A 792 -34.90 11.03 16.18
CA ILE A 792 -33.61 10.33 16.25
C ILE A 792 -32.66 10.71 15.10
N SER A 793 -33.23 11.00 13.92
CA SER A 793 -32.41 11.49 12.77
C SER A 793 -31.86 12.90 13.02
N ASP A 794 -32.69 13.79 13.60
CA ASP A 794 -32.28 15.14 13.97
C ASP A 794 -31.10 15.09 14.96
N VAL A 795 -31.14 14.14 15.92
CA VAL A 795 -30.04 13.94 16.89
C VAL A 795 -28.78 13.51 16.19
N LEU A 796 -28.85 12.58 15.21
CA LEU A 796 -27.67 12.13 14.45
C LEU A 796 -27.05 13.25 13.60
N GLU A 797 -27.85 14.22 13.18
CA GLU A 797 -27.39 15.38 12.42
C GLU A 797 -26.81 16.49 13.28
N MET A 798 -27.05 16.47 14.61
CA MET A 798 -26.46 17.45 15.52
C MET A 798 -24.94 17.36 15.53
N THR A 799 -24.29 18.50 15.71
CA THR A 799 -22.86 18.52 16.05
C THR A 799 -22.69 17.97 17.48
N VAL A 800 -21.49 17.54 17.80
CA VAL A 800 -21.15 17.10 19.17
C VAL A 800 -21.44 18.23 20.17
N GLU A 801 -21.11 19.48 19.82
CA GLU A 801 -21.34 20.68 20.63
C GLU A 801 -22.82 20.90 20.90
N ASP A 802 -23.64 20.88 19.84
CA ASP A 802 -25.10 21.04 19.98
C ASP A 802 -25.72 19.89 20.81
N GLY A 803 -25.22 18.67 20.58
CA GLY A 803 -25.65 17.49 21.34
C GLY A 803 -25.33 17.59 22.82
N ALA A 804 -24.14 18.12 23.15
CA ALA A 804 -23.74 18.32 24.55
C ALA A 804 -24.70 19.27 25.29
N GLU A 805 -25.11 20.36 24.62
CA GLU A 805 -26.10 21.30 25.16
C GLU A 805 -27.49 20.65 25.25
N PHE A 806 -27.91 19.96 24.19
CA PHE A 806 -29.24 19.32 24.08
C PHE A 806 -29.45 18.25 25.15
N PHE A 807 -28.41 17.46 25.45
CA PHE A 807 -28.47 16.36 26.43
C PHE A 807 -27.86 16.73 27.80
N ASN A 808 -27.75 18.01 28.11
CA ASN A 808 -27.10 18.46 29.34
C ASN A 808 -27.73 17.88 30.62
N ALA A 809 -29.05 17.56 30.58
CA ALA A 809 -29.80 16.97 31.70
C ALA A 809 -29.63 15.44 31.82
N ILE A 810 -28.89 14.79 30.90
CA ILE A 810 -28.72 13.34 30.87
C ILE A 810 -27.22 13.04 31.06
N PRO A 811 -26.77 12.81 32.31
CA PRO A 811 -25.33 12.71 32.62
C PRO A 811 -24.55 11.67 31.79
N VAL A 812 -25.15 10.50 31.52
CA VAL A 812 -24.50 9.40 30.78
C VAL A 812 -24.20 9.84 29.35
N ILE A 813 -25.10 10.57 28.71
CA ILE A 813 -24.95 11.06 27.34
C ILE A 813 -24.01 12.27 27.33
N HIS A 814 -24.28 13.24 28.21
CA HIS A 814 -23.53 14.50 28.30
C HIS A 814 -22.02 14.25 28.50
N ARG A 815 -21.64 13.36 29.42
CA ARG A 815 -20.26 13.03 29.75
C ARG A 815 -19.50 12.52 28.50
N ARG A 816 -20.12 11.66 27.70
CA ARG A 816 -19.48 11.13 26.46
C ARG A 816 -19.34 12.20 25.39
N LEU A 817 -20.32 13.10 25.29
CA LEU A 817 -20.24 14.24 24.37
C LEU A 817 -19.14 15.20 24.80
N GLU A 818 -19.00 15.40 26.11
CA GLU A 818 -17.96 16.23 26.67
C GLU A 818 -16.54 15.71 26.33
N THR A 819 -16.31 14.39 26.40
CA THR A 819 -14.99 13.82 26.00
C THR A 819 -14.69 14.09 24.52
N LEU A 820 -15.71 14.01 23.64
CA LEU A 820 -15.52 14.36 22.22
C LEU A 820 -15.17 15.84 22.03
N THR A 821 -15.78 16.72 22.83
CA THR A 821 -15.47 18.15 22.81
C THR A 821 -14.03 18.42 23.29
N GLN A 822 -13.62 17.73 24.36
CA GLN A 822 -12.28 17.86 24.95
C GLN A 822 -11.17 17.53 23.94
N VAL A 823 -11.40 16.54 23.07
CA VAL A 823 -10.42 16.17 22.03
C VAL A 823 -10.52 17.06 20.78
N GLY A 824 -11.32 18.14 20.84
CA GLY A 824 -11.42 19.10 19.74
C GLY A 824 -12.38 18.71 18.63
N LEU A 825 -13.34 17.81 18.88
CA LEU A 825 -14.29 17.31 17.87
C LEU A 825 -15.72 17.87 18.07
N GLY A 826 -15.85 19.04 18.69
CA GLY A 826 -17.15 19.66 18.89
C GLY A 826 -17.92 19.92 17.60
N TYR A 827 -17.21 20.11 16.49
CA TYR A 827 -17.77 20.47 15.18
C TYR A 827 -18.29 19.29 14.35
N ILE A 828 -17.90 18.03 14.64
CA ILE A 828 -18.35 16.88 13.82
C ILE A 828 -19.80 16.51 14.21
N ARG A 829 -20.52 15.89 13.27
CA ARG A 829 -21.90 15.42 13.52
C ARG A 829 -21.87 14.04 14.17
N LEU A 830 -22.83 13.78 15.07
CA LEU A 830 -22.95 12.53 15.81
C LEU A 830 -23.10 11.32 14.85
N GLY A 831 -23.91 11.48 13.81
CA GLY A 831 -24.17 10.46 12.80
C GLY A 831 -23.28 10.55 11.55
N GLN A 832 -22.22 11.35 11.58
CA GLN A 832 -21.31 11.52 10.43
C GLN A 832 -20.71 10.16 10.05
N ALA A 833 -20.83 9.78 8.77
CA ALA A 833 -20.30 8.48 8.30
C ALA A 833 -18.79 8.38 8.54
N ALA A 834 -18.34 7.25 9.04
CA ALA A 834 -16.91 6.97 9.32
C ALA A 834 -16.03 7.22 8.09
N THR A 835 -16.57 6.98 6.90
CA THR A 835 -15.88 7.14 5.62
C THR A 835 -15.60 8.61 5.26
N THR A 836 -16.27 9.57 5.93
CA THR A 836 -16.10 11.01 5.69
C THR A 836 -15.17 11.67 6.71
N LEU A 837 -14.76 10.93 7.74
CA LEU A 837 -13.82 11.45 8.76
C LEU A 837 -12.40 11.39 8.22
N SER A 838 -11.61 12.42 8.51
CA SER A 838 -10.16 12.37 8.27
C SER A 838 -9.50 11.36 9.22
N GLY A 839 -8.29 10.92 8.90
CA GLY A 839 -7.51 10.03 9.77
C GLY A 839 -7.34 10.59 11.19
N GLY A 840 -7.04 11.88 11.28
CA GLY A 840 -6.89 12.57 12.57
C GLY A 840 -8.20 12.64 13.37
N GLU A 841 -9.32 12.89 12.68
CA GLU A 841 -10.64 12.89 13.33
C GLU A 841 -11.00 11.49 13.85
N ALA A 842 -10.78 10.45 13.03
CA ALA A 842 -11.01 9.05 13.43
C ALA A 842 -10.17 8.70 14.68
N GLN A 843 -8.92 9.11 14.69
CA GLN A 843 -7.99 8.89 15.82
C GLN A 843 -8.50 9.57 17.09
N ARG A 844 -8.96 10.81 16.98
CA ARG A 844 -9.50 11.56 18.15
C ARG A 844 -10.83 10.96 18.64
N VAL A 845 -11.68 10.41 17.77
CA VAL A 845 -12.87 9.66 18.18
C VAL A 845 -12.47 8.44 19.02
N LYS A 846 -11.42 7.72 18.60
CA LYS A 846 -10.88 6.56 19.35
C LYS A 846 -10.38 7.01 20.73
N LEU A 847 -9.63 8.10 20.78
CA LEU A 847 -9.13 8.67 22.04
C LEU A 847 -10.29 9.05 22.98
N ALA A 848 -11.31 9.74 22.48
CA ALA A 848 -12.49 10.13 23.25
C ALA A 848 -13.22 8.91 23.84
N ARG A 849 -13.34 7.83 23.07
CA ARG A 849 -13.94 6.59 23.54
C ARG A 849 -13.18 6.01 24.75
N GLU A 850 -11.84 6.04 24.69
CA GLU A 850 -11.02 5.51 25.78
C GLU A 850 -11.04 6.42 27.02
N LEU A 851 -11.05 7.75 26.82
CA LEU A 851 -11.16 8.72 27.90
C LEU A 851 -12.49 8.59 28.67
N ALA A 852 -13.54 8.15 28.01
CA ALA A 852 -14.86 7.95 28.64
C ALA A 852 -14.91 6.70 29.53
N LYS A 853 -13.91 5.80 29.44
CA LYS A 853 -13.84 4.57 30.25
C LYS A 853 -13.18 4.84 31.59
N ARG A 854 -13.38 3.92 32.55
CA ARG A 854 -12.70 3.97 33.84
C ARG A 854 -11.20 3.72 33.65
N ASP A 855 -10.40 4.63 34.12
CA ASP A 855 -8.95 4.59 34.07
C ASP A 855 -8.38 3.78 35.27
N THR A 856 -7.47 2.84 34.98
CA THR A 856 -6.79 2.02 36.02
C THR A 856 -5.44 2.63 36.42
N GLY A 857 -4.91 3.56 35.65
CA GLY A 857 -3.57 4.13 35.86
C GLY A 857 -2.45 3.19 35.45
N LYS A 858 -2.76 2.07 34.80
CA LYS A 858 -1.77 1.06 34.35
C LYS A 858 -1.98 0.68 32.87
N THR A 859 -2.47 1.62 32.07
CA THR A 859 -2.73 1.41 30.64
C THR A 859 -1.52 1.85 29.82
N LEU A 860 -1.16 1.04 28.81
CA LEU A 860 -0.22 1.44 27.77
C LEU A 860 -1.02 2.07 26.61
N TYR A 861 -0.86 3.36 26.37
CA TYR A 861 -1.44 4.04 25.21
C TYR A 861 -0.38 4.13 24.11
N VAL A 862 -0.70 3.64 22.93
CA VAL A 862 0.16 3.75 21.74
C VAL A 862 -0.56 4.63 20.72
N LEU A 863 0.06 5.77 20.37
CA LEU A 863 -0.50 6.74 19.42
C LEU A 863 0.46 6.89 18.23
N ASP A 864 -0.09 6.80 17.03
CA ASP A 864 0.67 6.92 15.79
C ASP A 864 0.38 8.27 15.13
N GLU A 865 1.33 9.17 15.20
CA GLU A 865 1.28 10.53 14.63
C GLU A 865 -0.02 11.27 14.97
N PRO A 866 -0.32 11.47 16.26
CA PRO A 866 -1.63 12.04 16.66
C PRO A 866 -1.81 13.52 16.30
N THR A 867 -0.77 14.23 15.87
CA THR A 867 -0.85 15.64 15.46
C THR A 867 -1.21 15.84 13.99
N THR A 868 -1.41 14.75 13.25
CA THR A 868 -1.78 14.81 11.82
C THR A 868 -3.04 15.65 11.62
N GLY A 869 -2.95 16.68 10.78
CA GLY A 869 -4.06 17.57 10.46
C GLY A 869 -4.41 18.58 11.55
N LEU A 870 -3.57 18.72 12.57
CA LEU A 870 -3.82 19.64 13.69
C LEU A 870 -3.04 20.95 13.57
N HIS A 871 -3.73 22.05 13.84
CA HIS A 871 -3.14 23.37 14.05
C HIS A 871 -2.38 23.41 15.40
N PHE A 872 -1.44 24.33 15.55
CA PHE A 872 -0.65 24.52 16.79
C PHE A 872 -1.52 24.54 18.06
N HIS A 873 -2.65 25.23 18.00
CA HIS A 873 -3.58 25.34 19.14
C HIS A 873 -4.24 23.99 19.48
N ASP A 874 -4.59 23.21 18.46
CA ASP A 874 -5.17 21.86 18.65
C ASP A 874 -4.12 20.90 19.24
N ILE A 875 -2.85 21.05 18.84
CA ILE A 875 -1.74 20.25 19.37
C ILE A 875 -1.56 20.56 20.87
N ALA A 876 -1.63 21.83 21.26
CA ALA A 876 -1.52 22.23 22.68
C ALA A 876 -2.59 21.54 23.52
N LYS A 877 -3.85 21.53 23.04
CA LYS A 877 -4.97 20.85 23.72
C LYS A 877 -4.76 19.33 23.82
N LEU A 878 -4.30 18.72 22.74
CA LEU A 878 -4.02 17.27 22.72
C LEU A 878 -2.93 16.92 23.73
N LEU A 879 -1.86 17.72 23.79
CA LEU A 879 -0.78 17.52 24.75
C LEU A 879 -1.25 17.61 26.20
N ASP A 880 -2.15 18.56 26.52
CA ASP A 880 -2.74 18.65 27.86
C ASP A 880 -3.43 17.32 28.24
N ILE A 881 -4.18 16.74 27.32
CA ILE A 881 -4.88 15.45 27.54
C ILE A 881 -3.87 14.30 27.75
N LEU A 882 -2.84 14.23 26.91
CA LEU A 882 -1.84 13.15 27.00
C LEU A 882 -1.05 13.27 28.32
N HIS A 883 -0.69 14.49 28.73
CA HIS A 883 0.02 14.73 29.97
C HIS A 883 -0.87 14.42 31.19
N GLU A 884 -2.18 14.69 31.11
CA GLU A 884 -3.12 14.32 32.17
C GLU A 884 -3.21 12.80 32.30
N LEU A 885 -3.32 12.06 31.20
CA LEU A 885 -3.33 10.58 31.19
C LEU A 885 -2.03 10.03 31.81
N ARG A 886 -0.89 10.59 31.44
CA ARG A 886 0.41 10.21 32.01
C ARG A 886 0.44 10.46 33.51
N ASN A 887 -0.04 11.61 33.98
CA ASN A 887 -0.04 11.99 35.39
C ASN A 887 -0.91 11.08 36.26
N LYS A 888 -1.85 10.34 35.65
CA LYS A 888 -2.66 9.31 36.32
C LYS A 888 -1.92 7.97 36.46
N GLY A 889 -0.68 7.87 35.96
CA GLY A 889 0.15 6.69 36.10
C GLY A 889 0.31 5.87 34.80
N ASN A 890 -0.43 6.21 33.75
CA ASN A 890 -0.40 5.51 32.46
C ASN A 890 0.93 5.70 31.74
N THR A 891 1.29 4.73 30.91
CA THR A 891 2.45 4.80 30.02
C THR A 891 1.97 5.22 28.64
N ILE A 892 2.60 6.26 28.09
CA ILE A 892 2.21 6.78 26.76
C ILE A 892 3.40 6.66 25.81
N VAL A 893 3.19 5.99 24.68
CA VAL A 893 4.17 5.86 23.60
C VAL A 893 3.58 6.54 22.36
N VAL A 894 4.27 7.56 21.87
CA VAL A 894 3.83 8.35 20.71
C VAL A 894 4.87 8.25 19.61
N ILE A 895 4.46 7.79 18.43
CA ILE A 895 5.30 7.91 17.22
C ILE A 895 5.04 9.32 16.68
N GLU A 896 6.08 10.15 16.54
CA GLU A 896 5.86 11.55 16.17
C GLU A 896 7.07 12.15 15.43
N HIS A 897 6.79 13.11 14.57
CA HIS A 897 7.75 13.99 13.90
C HIS A 897 7.63 15.44 14.38
N ASN A 898 6.52 15.79 14.99
CA ASN A 898 6.23 17.16 15.42
C ASN A 898 7.13 17.54 16.60
N LEU A 899 7.98 18.54 16.43
CA LEU A 899 8.94 18.97 17.45
C LEU A 899 8.27 19.52 18.70
N ASP A 900 7.09 20.13 18.58
CA ASP A 900 6.33 20.63 19.74
C ASP A 900 5.89 19.49 20.67
N VAL A 901 5.56 18.33 20.10
CA VAL A 901 5.26 17.12 20.89
C VAL A 901 6.55 16.55 21.50
N ILE A 902 7.58 16.40 20.68
CA ILE A 902 8.85 15.78 21.09
C ILE A 902 9.48 16.57 22.25
N LYS A 903 9.49 17.91 22.18
CA LYS A 903 10.08 18.74 23.22
C LYS A 903 9.36 18.64 24.58
N THR A 904 8.09 18.19 24.59
CA THR A 904 7.33 18.00 25.84
C THR A 904 7.44 16.60 26.41
N ALA A 905 8.03 15.66 25.67
CA ALA A 905 8.18 14.26 26.09
C ALA A 905 9.12 14.11 27.29
N ASP A 906 8.91 13.10 28.09
CA ASP A 906 9.79 12.74 29.21
C ASP A 906 10.99 11.93 28.72
N TRP A 907 10.80 11.15 27.66
CA TRP A 907 11.81 10.23 27.10
C TRP A 907 11.66 10.21 25.56
N VAL A 908 12.77 10.12 24.87
CA VAL A 908 12.79 10.06 23.40
C VAL A 908 13.63 8.86 22.98
N ILE A 909 13.12 8.11 22.00
CA ILE A 909 13.85 7.00 21.34
C ILE A 909 13.90 7.36 19.86
N ASP A 910 15.11 7.60 19.35
CA ASP A 910 15.31 8.04 17.97
C ASP A 910 15.86 6.90 17.11
N LEU A 911 15.17 6.57 16.02
CA LEU A 911 15.56 5.53 15.06
C LEU A 911 16.21 6.16 13.83
N GLY A 912 17.14 5.45 13.26
CA GLY A 912 17.86 5.92 12.09
C GLY A 912 19.05 5.04 11.78
N PRO A 913 20.14 5.67 11.25
CA PRO A 913 20.29 7.10 10.92
C PRO A 913 19.52 7.56 9.69
N GLU A 914 19.18 6.61 8.78
CA GLU A 914 18.50 6.88 7.53
C GLU A 914 17.19 6.07 7.42
N GLY A 915 16.52 6.14 6.27
CA GLY A 915 15.36 5.30 5.95
C GLY A 915 15.76 4.02 5.23
N GLY A 916 14.85 3.06 5.18
CA GLY A 916 15.05 1.80 4.45
C GLY A 916 16.20 0.98 5.00
N SER A 917 17.05 0.48 4.13
CA SER A 917 18.22 -0.35 4.49
C SER A 917 19.26 0.41 5.33
N GLY A 918 19.30 1.74 5.24
CA GLY A 918 20.17 2.59 6.05
C GLY A 918 19.63 2.90 7.43
N GLY A 919 18.42 2.44 7.75
CA GLY A 919 17.78 2.65 9.03
C GLY A 919 17.77 1.40 9.90
N GLY A 920 16.75 1.31 10.76
CA GLY A 920 16.50 0.11 11.54
C GLY A 920 17.33 -0.04 12.80
N GLN A 921 17.89 1.06 13.29
CA GLN A 921 18.70 1.09 14.54
C GLN A 921 18.19 2.18 15.48
N ILE A 922 18.31 1.96 16.78
CA ILE A 922 18.13 3.03 17.77
C ILE A 922 19.48 3.78 17.84
N ILE A 923 19.47 5.06 17.46
CA ILE A 923 20.68 5.89 17.40
C ILE A 923 20.84 6.82 18.59
N ALA A 924 19.73 7.07 19.31
CA ALA A 924 19.73 7.91 20.51
C ALA A 924 18.55 7.54 21.39
N GLU A 925 18.74 7.58 22.71
CA GLU A 925 17.66 7.45 23.68
C GLU A 925 17.98 8.26 24.94
N GLY A 926 16.96 8.82 25.56
CA GLY A 926 17.12 9.65 26.74
C GLY A 926 16.08 10.74 26.83
N THR A 927 16.31 11.72 27.70
CA THR A 927 15.48 12.93 27.74
C THR A 927 15.68 13.71 26.43
N PRO A 928 14.75 14.60 26.06
CA PRO A 928 14.95 15.44 24.87
C PRO A 928 16.28 16.16 24.87
N GLU A 929 16.72 16.66 26.03
CA GLU A 929 18.01 17.35 26.18
C GLU A 929 19.20 16.42 25.87
N GLN A 930 19.13 15.15 26.30
CA GLN A 930 20.19 14.16 26.05
C GLN A 930 20.26 13.79 24.55
N VAL A 931 19.11 13.62 23.93
CA VAL A 931 19.02 13.29 22.49
C VAL A 931 19.53 14.46 21.63
N ALA A 932 19.28 15.70 22.04
CA ALA A 932 19.74 16.92 21.36
C ALA A 932 21.28 16.99 21.26
N GLU A 933 22.01 16.30 22.14
CA GLU A 933 23.48 16.29 22.16
C GLU A 933 24.08 15.16 21.30
N VAL A 934 23.26 14.25 20.74
CA VAL A 934 23.76 13.14 19.91
C VAL A 934 23.90 13.62 18.46
N GLU A 935 25.14 13.70 18.00
CA GLU A 935 25.49 14.26 16.68
C GLU A 935 24.83 13.56 15.50
N ILE A 936 24.67 12.22 15.55
CA ILE A 936 24.08 11.44 14.43
C ILE A 936 22.55 11.52 14.41
N SER A 937 21.93 12.08 15.45
CA SER A 937 20.48 12.22 15.53
C SER A 937 19.99 13.44 14.77
N HIS A 938 19.32 13.24 13.65
CA HIS A 938 18.65 14.32 12.92
C HIS A 938 17.58 14.98 13.78
N THR A 939 16.81 14.19 14.52
CA THR A 939 15.80 14.71 15.46
C THR A 939 16.46 15.60 16.52
N GLY A 940 17.57 15.12 17.09
CA GLY A 940 18.33 15.90 18.09
C GLY A 940 18.79 17.24 17.55
N ARG A 941 19.27 17.28 16.33
CA ARG A 941 19.75 18.51 15.68
C ARG A 941 18.63 19.57 15.56
N PHE A 942 17.44 19.14 15.13
CA PHE A 942 16.30 20.05 14.99
C PHE A 942 15.65 20.42 16.33
N LEU A 943 15.78 19.52 17.32
CA LEU A 943 15.21 19.73 18.66
C LEU A 943 16.01 20.74 19.50
N LYS A 944 17.33 20.77 19.33
CA LYS A 944 18.25 21.56 20.14
C LYS A 944 17.89 23.05 20.23
N PRO A 945 17.58 23.75 19.12
CA PRO A 945 17.17 25.17 19.21
C PRO A 945 15.88 25.38 19.97
N MET A 946 15.01 24.41 20.04
CA MET A 946 13.69 24.50 20.68
C MET A 946 13.75 24.31 22.22
N LEU A 947 14.84 23.75 22.71
CA LEU A 947 15.03 23.46 24.15
C LEU A 947 15.71 24.59 24.90
N ASN A 948 16.29 25.56 24.20
CA ASN A 948 17.03 26.72 24.78
C ASN A 948 16.11 27.86 25.15
#